data_5795c9954fcada6e8142584d896c6274
#
_entry.id   5795c9954fcada6e8142584d896c6274
#
_cell.length_a   1.000
_cell.length_b   1.000
_cell.length_c   1.000
_cell.angle_alpha   90.00
_cell.angle_beta   90.00
_cell.angle_gamma   90.00
#
_symmetry.space_group_name_H-M   'P 1'
#
loop_
_entity.id
_entity.type
_entity.pdbx_description
1 polymer ?
#
loop_
_entity_poly.entity_id
_entity_poly.type
_entity_poly.pdbx_seq_one_letter_code
_entity_poly.pdbx_strand_id
1 'polypeptide(L)'
;MKHLFTTLAIAAIALLVTDAARAAVDPNFYIFLCFGQSNMEGAAKPEAMDLVSPGPRFLLMPAVDFPATDTRPARKMGEWCEAVPPLCRPNNGLTPADWFGRTLVASLPENIKIGVIHVAIGGIDIRGFLPDSIPSYVKRAPNWMTGMLKAYDNNPYQRLVTLAKKAQKEGVIKGILMHQGETNTGDPKWAGMVQQVYDRLCGDLQLKPEEVNLYAGNIVQAGGQGVCIGCKKQIDDLPKTLHTSQVISSDDCTNGPDRLHFDAAGYRELGCRYGEAVARFLGYEPKRPAAMIASQMIEVPADAVTVENAIPGNAFPKIDSQRRAYFRIQAPQAKKVVVDICGKKYNMTSDGKGGFMAVTDPLPVGFHYYFMNIDGVNFIDPASETYFGCNREAGGLEVPEGPEGDYYRPQLGIAHGQVRSIYYHSPHSKFGEWRHALVYTPAEYELAKNVKKRYPVLYLQHGMGEGETSWMIQGKMQHIMDNAIGRGEAVPMIVVMESGDIKQPFGGGNNQAGRSEYGASFYPVLLNDLIPYIDQTFRTKSDRENRAMAGLSWGGHQTFDVVLQNLDKFAWLGTFSGAIFGLDIDRSYDGVFRRADEFNKRIHYLFLSCGSEENFGTGNLVQSLRDAGIRADYYVSPETHHEWLTWRRSLHEFVPHLFK
;
A
#
# COMPACT_ATOMS: atom_id res chain seq x y z
N MET A 1 11.58 79.88 -51.32
CA MET A 1 10.58 79.00 -50.74
C MET A 1 10.84 77.49 -51.03
N LYS A 2 11.90 77.09 -51.76
CA LYS A 2 12.18 75.66 -52.03
C LYS A 2 13.18 75.01 -51.05
N HIS A 3 13.91 75.81 -50.24
CA HIS A 3 14.88 75.22 -49.26
C HIS A 3 14.34 75.06 -47.85
N LEU A 4 13.12 75.54 -47.53
CA LEU A 4 12.52 75.41 -46.19
C LEU A 4 11.71 74.11 -46.01
N PHE A 5 11.26 73.49 -47.10
CA PHE A 5 10.48 72.28 -47.08
C PHE A 5 11.36 70.98 -46.96
N THR A 6 12.62 71.08 -47.39
CA THR A 6 13.53 69.90 -47.35
C THR A 6 14.13 69.64 -45.96
N THR A 7 14.26 70.67 -45.12
CA THR A 7 14.81 70.58 -43.78
C THR A 7 13.77 70.08 -42.76
N LEU A 8 12.48 70.34 -42.98
CA LEU A 8 11.42 69.77 -42.11
C LEU A 8 11.09 68.34 -42.39
N ALA A 9 11.29 67.80 -43.61
CA ALA A 9 11.07 66.41 -43.96
C ALA A 9 12.16 65.47 -43.39
N ILE A 10 13.41 65.98 -43.29
CA ILE A 10 14.52 65.18 -42.70
C ILE A 10 14.44 65.11 -41.16
N ALA A 11 13.93 66.20 -40.51
CA ALA A 11 13.72 66.22 -39.07
C ALA A 11 12.53 65.33 -38.63
N ALA A 12 11.49 65.16 -39.47
CA ALA A 12 10.37 64.27 -39.21
C ALA A 12 10.72 62.75 -39.38
N ILE A 13 11.64 62.47 -40.31
CA ILE A 13 12.14 61.08 -40.51
C ILE A 13 13.16 60.66 -39.43
N ALA A 14 13.95 61.58 -38.89
CA ALA A 14 14.89 61.30 -37.79
C ALA A 14 14.19 61.10 -36.42
N LEU A 15 12.95 61.60 -36.23
CA LEU A 15 12.15 61.39 -35.04
C LEU A 15 11.31 60.06 -35.09
N LEU A 16 11.19 59.45 -36.27
CA LEU A 16 10.49 58.16 -36.45
C LEU A 16 11.40 56.91 -36.42
N VAL A 17 12.71 57.10 -36.25
CA VAL A 17 13.68 55.95 -36.23
C VAL A 17 14.22 55.66 -34.83
N THR A 18 13.75 56.31 -33.78
CA THR A 18 14.20 56.07 -32.39
C THR A 18 13.18 55.38 -31.48
N ASP A 19 12.01 55.00 -31.99
CA ASP A 19 11.18 53.96 -31.32
C ASP A 19 11.55 52.58 -31.90
N ALA A 20 12.80 52.15 -31.62
CA ALA A 20 13.10 50.72 -31.68
C ALA A 20 12.12 50.03 -30.75
N ALA A 21 11.15 49.35 -31.33
CA ALA A 21 10.05 48.68 -30.69
C ALA A 21 10.53 47.97 -29.41
N ARG A 22 10.20 48.54 -28.25
CA ARG A 22 10.30 47.87 -26.99
C ARG A 22 9.32 46.70 -27.13
N ALA A 23 9.87 45.48 -27.36
CA ALA A 23 9.05 44.29 -27.51
C ALA A 23 8.05 44.28 -26.35
N ALA A 24 6.77 44.30 -26.66
CA ALA A 24 5.74 44.24 -25.63
C ALA A 24 5.90 42.96 -24.84
N VAL A 25 5.72 43.05 -23.53
CA VAL A 25 5.76 41.87 -22.64
C VAL A 25 4.75 40.85 -23.15
N ASP A 26 5.18 39.63 -23.43
CA ASP A 26 4.30 38.55 -23.87
C ASP A 26 3.44 38.07 -22.68
N PRO A 27 2.12 38.35 -22.66
CA PRO A 27 1.26 37.93 -21.55
C PRO A 27 1.06 36.42 -21.47
N ASN A 28 1.45 35.67 -22.51
CA ASN A 28 1.40 34.19 -22.56
C ASN A 28 2.75 33.54 -22.23
N PHE A 29 3.75 34.33 -21.85
CA PHE A 29 5.02 33.78 -21.35
C PHE A 29 5.01 33.82 -19.82
N TYR A 30 4.69 32.69 -19.18
CA TYR A 30 4.60 32.56 -17.74
C TYR A 30 5.94 32.19 -17.14
N ILE A 31 6.46 32.98 -16.22
CA ILE A 31 7.77 32.85 -15.61
C ILE A 31 7.62 32.44 -14.16
N PHE A 32 8.46 31.48 -13.72
CA PHE A 32 8.49 30.98 -12.36
C PHE A 32 9.88 31.12 -11.78
N LEU A 33 9.97 31.56 -10.53
CA LEU A 33 11.21 31.68 -9.79
C LEU A 33 11.38 30.43 -8.92
N CYS A 34 12.52 29.76 -9.00
CA CYS A 34 12.82 28.57 -8.22
C CYS A 34 14.01 28.85 -7.31
N PHE A 35 13.84 28.67 -5.99
CA PHE A 35 14.93 28.84 -5.05
C PHE A 35 14.84 27.83 -3.90
N GLY A 36 15.96 27.58 -3.24
CA GLY A 36 16.00 26.65 -2.11
C GLY A 36 17.37 26.01 -1.87
N GLN A 37 17.33 24.80 -1.30
CA GLN A 37 18.55 24.05 -0.99
C GLN A 37 18.69 22.78 -1.86
N SER A 38 19.38 21.75 -1.40
CA SER A 38 19.78 20.59 -2.21
C SER A 38 18.64 19.89 -2.95
N ASN A 39 17.47 19.76 -2.35
CA ASN A 39 16.30 19.17 -3.00
C ASN A 39 15.65 20.11 -4.06
N MET A 40 15.90 21.42 -4.03
CA MET A 40 15.63 22.29 -5.17
C MET A 40 16.80 22.28 -6.16
N GLU A 41 18.03 22.28 -5.69
CA GLU A 41 19.23 22.26 -6.51
C GLU A 41 19.31 21.07 -7.48
N GLY A 42 18.88 19.90 -7.01
CA GLY A 42 18.84 18.64 -7.76
C GLY A 42 19.98 17.71 -7.44
N ALA A 43 19.70 16.62 -6.71
CA ALA A 43 20.68 15.65 -6.24
C ALA A 43 20.67 14.33 -7.04
N ALA A 44 19.57 13.93 -7.66
CA ALA A 44 19.48 12.67 -8.39
C ALA A 44 20.04 12.78 -9.80
N LYS A 45 20.65 11.69 -10.29
CA LYS A 45 21.12 11.60 -11.67
C LYS A 45 19.90 11.55 -12.62
N PRO A 46 19.83 12.43 -13.65
CA PRO A 46 18.78 12.34 -14.66
C PRO A 46 18.85 11.01 -15.42
N GLU A 47 17.69 10.45 -15.74
CA GLU A 47 17.53 9.26 -16.56
C GLU A 47 17.20 9.64 -18.02
N ALA A 48 17.13 8.66 -18.91
CA ALA A 48 16.93 8.91 -20.35
C ALA A 48 15.67 9.74 -20.64
N MET A 49 14.57 9.49 -19.93
CA MET A 49 13.32 10.23 -20.10
C MET A 49 13.40 11.70 -19.68
N ASP A 50 14.26 12.02 -18.72
CA ASP A 50 14.46 13.39 -18.23
C ASP A 50 15.26 14.23 -19.25
N LEU A 51 16.12 13.58 -20.03
CA LEU A 51 16.99 14.22 -21.02
C LEU A 51 16.29 14.48 -22.37
N VAL A 52 15.08 13.95 -22.57
CA VAL A 52 14.26 14.27 -23.73
C VAL A 52 13.84 15.74 -23.65
N SER A 53 14.02 16.50 -24.73
CA SER A 53 13.57 17.91 -24.78
C SER A 53 12.06 18.01 -24.52
N PRO A 54 11.63 18.90 -23.60
CA PRO A 54 10.21 19.19 -23.41
C PRO A 54 9.61 20.07 -24.53
N GLY A 55 10.44 20.45 -25.51
CA GLY A 55 10.08 21.34 -26.60
C GLY A 55 10.21 22.83 -26.28
N PRO A 56 9.96 23.70 -27.27
CA PRO A 56 10.25 25.14 -27.19
C PRO A 56 9.33 25.91 -26.25
N ARG A 57 8.34 25.24 -25.68
CA ARG A 57 7.40 25.88 -24.74
C ARG A 57 7.90 25.88 -23.30
N PHE A 58 8.94 25.09 -22.97
CA PHE A 58 9.54 25.07 -21.63
C PHE A 58 10.99 25.56 -21.71
N LEU A 59 11.25 26.71 -21.09
CA LEU A 59 12.50 27.44 -21.18
C LEU A 59 13.16 27.62 -19.81
N LEU A 60 14.48 27.60 -19.82
CA LEU A 60 15.36 27.94 -18.70
C LEU A 60 16.06 29.27 -19.00
N MET A 61 16.07 30.20 -18.04
CA MET A 61 17.06 31.29 -18.01
C MET A 61 18.15 30.89 -17.00
N PRO A 62 19.32 30.44 -17.49
CA PRO A 62 20.41 29.98 -16.60
C PRO A 62 20.85 31.09 -15.65
N ALA A 63 21.06 30.74 -14.39
CA ALA A 63 21.55 31.66 -13.37
C ALA A 63 23.11 31.70 -13.29
N VAL A 64 23.77 30.81 -14.03
CA VAL A 64 25.21 30.76 -14.25
C VAL A 64 25.49 30.28 -15.67
N ASP A 65 26.71 30.45 -16.16
CA ASP A 65 27.12 29.88 -17.45
C ASP A 65 27.25 28.36 -17.35
N PHE A 66 26.82 27.66 -18.40
CA PHE A 66 27.01 26.23 -18.56
C PHE A 66 27.97 25.98 -19.73
N PRO A 67 29.11 25.33 -19.52
CA PRO A 67 30.01 24.96 -20.62
C PRO A 67 29.31 23.96 -21.55
N ALA A 68 29.74 23.95 -22.82
CA ALA A 68 29.33 22.90 -23.73
C ALA A 68 29.86 21.53 -23.25
N THR A 69 29.11 20.48 -23.54
CA THR A 69 29.48 19.08 -23.33
C THR A 69 29.27 18.32 -24.65
N ASP A 70 29.70 17.08 -24.75
CA ASP A 70 29.48 16.25 -25.94
C ASP A 70 28.00 16.08 -26.33
N THR A 71 27.10 16.23 -25.35
CA THR A 71 25.67 16.00 -25.55
C THR A 71 24.81 17.26 -25.39
N ARG A 72 25.39 18.41 -25.05
CA ARG A 72 24.65 19.65 -24.78
C ARG A 72 25.45 20.89 -25.18
N PRO A 73 24.84 21.85 -25.92
CA PRO A 73 25.48 23.13 -26.23
C PRO A 73 25.71 23.97 -24.96
N ALA A 74 26.62 24.94 -25.04
CA ALA A 74 26.82 25.92 -23.99
C ALA A 74 25.54 26.73 -23.75
N ARG A 75 25.28 27.08 -22.47
CA ARG A 75 24.17 27.97 -22.07
C ARG A 75 24.76 29.18 -21.35
N LYS A 76 24.32 30.36 -21.75
CA LYS A 76 24.79 31.61 -21.15
C LYS A 76 23.81 32.11 -20.08
N MET A 77 24.36 32.59 -19.00
CA MET A 77 23.61 33.25 -17.95
C MET A 77 22.70 34.33 -18.47
N GLY A 78 21.44 34.29 -18.10
CA GLY A 78 20.44 35.30 -18.45
C GLY A 78 19.94 35.21 -19.90
N GLU A 79 20.24 34.18 -20.67
CA GLU A 79 19.69 33.96 -22.02
C GLU A 79 18.76 32.72 -22.00
N TRP A 80 17.56 32.85 -22.58
CA TRP A 80 16.62 31.75 -22.62
C TRP A 80 17.10 30.60 -23.50
N CYS A 81 17.00 29.38 -22.99
CA CYS A 81 17.26 28.16 -23.72
C CYS A 81 16.24 27.09 -23.33
N GLU A 82 16.16 25.98 -24.07
CA GLU A 82 15.30 24.85 -23.68
C GLU A 82 15.69 24.32 -22.29
N ALA A 83 14.66 24.04 -21.46
CA ALA A 83 14.84 23.53 -20.12
C ALA A 83 15.06 22.01 -20.12
N VAL A 84 16.29 21.58 -20.24
CA VAL A 84 16.72 20.17 -20.10
C VAL A 84 17.71 20.08 -18.94
N PRO A 85 17.63 19.07 -18.05
CA PRO A 85 18.54 18.95 -16.92
C PRO A 85 20.03 18.97 -17.31
N PRO A 86 20.89 19.48 -16.43
CA PRO A 86 20.60 20.14 -15.15
C PRO A 86 20.09 21.58 -15.34
N LEU A 87 19.21 22.04 -14.44
CA LEU A 87 18.60 23.38 -14.54
C LEU A 87 19.28 24.41 -13.63
N CYS A 88 19.91 23.99 -12.53
CA CYS A 88 20.47 24.89 -11.53
C CYS A 88 21.92 25.31 -11.84
N ARG A 89 22.86 24.38 -11.85
CA ARG A 89 24.26 24.55 -12.19
C ARG A 89 24.79 23.35 -13.01
N PRO A 90 25.92 23.47 -13.71
CA PRO A 90 26.41 22.45 -14.65
C PRO A 90 26.54 21.02 -14.09
N ASN A 91 26.90 20.90 -12.81
CA ASN A 91 27.17 19.62 -12.15
C ASN A 91 26.03 19.13 -11.24
N ASN A 92 24.85 19.74 -11.31
CA ASN A 92 23.69 19.30 -10.57
C ASN A 92 22.93 18.19 -11.29
N GLY A 93 22.02 17.56 -10.57
CA GLY A 93 21.16 16.51 -11.08
C GLY A 93 19.75 16.97 -11.47
N LEU A 94 18.81 16.04 -11.38
CA LEU A 94 17.40 16.29 -11.60
C LEU A 94 16.82 17.09 -10.45
N THR A 95 15.95 18.05 -10.75
CA THR A 95 15.28 18.95 -9.82
C THR A 95 13.76 18.87 -10.03
N PRO A 96 12.92 19.14 -9.01
CA PRO A 96 11.48 19.16 -9.21
C PRO A 96 11.03 20.21 -10.23
N ALA A 97 11.80 21.28 -10.45
CA ALA A 97 11.48 22.32 -11.44
C ALA A 97 11.41 21.77 -12.88
N ASP A 98 12.10 20.67 -13.20
CA ASP A 98 12.05 20.06 -14.52
C ASP A 98 10.65 19.49 -14.83
N TRP A 99 10.17 18.58 -14.00
CA TRP A 99 8.84 17.98 -14.20
C TRP A 99 7.68 18.91 -13.83
N PHE A 100 7.92 19.93 -13.04
CA PHE A 100 7.01 21.06 -12.89
C PHE A 100 6.71 21.73 -14.24
N GLY A 101 7.74 22.12 -14.97
CA GLY A 101 7.56 22.78 -16.27
C GLY A 101 6.93 21.86 -17.31
N ARG A 102 7.35 20.58 -17.37
CA ARG A 102 6.74 19.56 -18.25
C ARG A 102 5.24 19.37 -17.96
N THR A 103 4.86 19.39 -16.68
CA THR A 103 3.45 19.27 -16.26
C THR A 103 2.63 20.50 -16.67
N LEU A 104 3.19 21.69 -16.54
CA LEU A 104 2.52 22.90 -17.03
C LEU A 104 2.37 22.90 -18.56
N VAL A 105 3.41 22.49 -19.30
CA VAL A 105 3.30 22.35 -20.76
C VAL A 105 2.21 21.36 -21.17
N ALA A 106 2.02 20.28 -20.42
CA ALA A 106 0.95 19.31 -20.66
C ALA A 106 -0.46 19.85 -20.28
N SER A 107 -0.52 20.73 -19.30
CA SER A 107 -1.78 21.21 -18.71
C SER A 107 -2.32 22.48 -19.37
N LEU A 108 -1.44 23.37 -19.84
CA LEU A 108 -1.80 24.70 -20.32
C LEU A 108 -1.95 24.75 -21.85
N PRO A 109 -2.77 25.69 -22.40
CA PRO A 109 -2.94 25.87 -23.83
C PRO A 109 -1.60 26.03 -24.59
N GLU A 110 -1.61 25.65 -25.87
CA GLU A 110 -0.38 25.61 -26.69
C GLU A 110 0.30 26.95 -26.90
N ASN A 111 -0.44 28.05 -26.82
CA ASN A 111 0.07 29.41 -26.95
C ASN A 111 0.81 29.90 -25.68
N ILE A 112 0.75 29.15 -24.56
CA ILE A 112 1.43 29.55 -23.33
C ILE A 112 2.81 28.90 -23.28
N LYS A 113 3.83 29.73 -23.04
CA LYS A 113 5.21 29.34 -22.77
C LYS A 113 5.48 29.40 -21.28
N ILE A 114 6.36 28.51 -20.82
CA ILE A 114 6.79 28.39 -19.42
C ILE A 114 8.27 28.69 -19.35
N GLY A 115 8.66 29.62 -18.47
CA GLY A 115 10.06 29.91 -18.17
C GLY A 115 10.38 29.69 -16.71
N VAL A 116 11.56 29.14 -16.42
CA VAL A 116 12.06 29.02 -15.05
C VAL A 116 13.38 29.75 -14.89
N ILE A 117 13.57 30.39 -13.74
CA ILE A 117 14.84 30.95 -13.26
C ILE A 117 15.19 30.19 -11.99
N HIS A 118 16.36 29.54 -11.96
CA HIS A 118 16.66 28.57 -10.94
C HIS A 118 17.93 28.92 -10.15
N VAL A 119 17.78 29.26 -8.86
CA VAL A 119 18.86 29.62 -7.94
C VAL A 119 18.72 28.82 -6.66
N ALA A 120 19.54 27.79 -6.49
CA ALA A 120 19.54 26.97 -5.27
C ALA A 120 20.97 26.58 -4.87
N ILE A 121 21.19 26.33 -3.58
CA ILE A 121 22.49 25.97 -3.00
C ILE A 121 22.29 24.85 -2.00
N GLY A 122 22.96 23.71 -2.19
CA GLY A 122 22.90 22.60 -1.27
C GLY A 122 23.25 23.03 0.17
N GLY A 123 22.42 22.62 1.13
CA GLY A 123 22.62 22.91 2.56
C GLY A 123 22.47 24.36 2.98
N ILE A 124 22.00 25.28 2.12
CA ILE A 124 21.84 26.69 2.49
C ILE A 124 20.73 26.87 3.52
N ASP A 125 21.00 27.64 4.57
CA ASP A 125 20.01 28.18 5.49
C ASP A 125 19.20 29.28 4.80
N ILE A 126 17.94 29.47 5.17
CA ILE A 126 17.06 30.52 4.59
C ILE A 126 17.66 31.92 4.73
N ARG A 127 18.51 32.16 5.75
CA ARG A 127 19.26 33.41 5.94
C ARG A 127 20.19 33.75 4.77
N GLY A 128 20.60 32.73 3.98
CA GLY A 128 21.35 32.93 2.75
C GLY A 128 20.55 33.55 1.61
N PHE A 129 19.21 33.66 1.74
CA PHE A 129 18.31 34.38 0.83
C PHE A 129 17.72 35.65 1.43
N LEU A 130 18.07 36.01 2.68
CA LEU A 130 17.67 37.27 3.30
C LEU A 130 18.71 38.36 3.05
N PRO A 131 18.43 39.43 2.27
CA PRO A 131 19.41 40.46 1.90
C PRO A 131 20.22 40.98 3.08
N ASP A 132 19.55 41.27 4.19
CA ASP A 132 20.19 41.85 5.39
C ASP A 132 21.09 40.83 6.11
N SER A 133 20.88 39.55 5.92
CA SER A 133 21.66 38.47 6.55
C SER A 133 22.80 37.95 5.67
N ILE A 134 22.73 38.09 4.35
CA ILE A 134 23.67 37.51 3.39
C ILE A 134 25.14 37.86 3.68
N PRO A 135 25.54 39.13 3.95
CA PRO A 135 26.94 39.42 4.18
C PRO A 135 27.54 38.70 5.38
N SER A 136 26.76 38.54 6.45
CA SER A 136 27.18 37.81 7.64
C SER A 136 27.11 36.30 7.43
N TYR A 137 26.14 35.80 6.64
CA TYR A 137 26.01 34.40 6.30
C TYR A 137 27.20 33.91 5.47
N VAL A 138 27.56 34.62 4.41
CA VAL A 138 28.68 34.28 3.52
C VAL A 138 30.01 34.19 4.30
N LYS A 139 30.23 35.10 5.24
CA LYS A 139 31.45 35.08 6.10
C LYS A 139 31.54 33.84 6.98
N ARG A 140 30.41 33.22 7.33
CA ARG A 140 30.34 32.06 8.23
C ARG A 140 30.04 30.76 7.49
N ALA A 141 29.82 30.84 6.18
CA ALA A 141 29.52 29.66 5.36
C ALA A 141 30.67 28.65 5.42
N PRO A 142 30.35 27.35 5.49
CA PRO A 142 31.37 26.31 5.52
C PRO A 142 32.15 26.29 4.18
N ASN A 143 33.40 25.88 4.23
CA ASN A 143 34.32 25.88 3.08
C ASN A 143 33.74 25.15 1.86
N TRP A 144 33.02 24.06 2.04
CA TRP A 144 32.40 23.30 0.95
C TRP A 144 31.29 24.08 0.20
N MET A 145 30.67 25.06 0.84
CA MET A 145 29.62 25.89 0.25
C MET A 145 30.16 27.11 -0.52
N THR A 146 31.40 27.53 -0.23
CA THR A 146 31.94 28.80 -0.78
C THR A 146 31.99 28.86 -2.30
N GLY A 147 32.27 27.72 -2.95
CA GLY A 147 32.27 27.64 -4.43
C GLY A 147 30.85 27.85 -5.02
N MET A 148 29.83 27.32 -4.35
CA MET A 148 28.44 27.48 -4.76
C MET A 148 27.95 28.91 -4.55
N LEU A 149 28.32 29.54 -3.46
CA LEU A 149 28.01 30.95 -3.20
C LEU A 149 28.68 31.88 -4.21
N LYS A 150 29.96 31.63 -4.53
CA LYS A 150 30.71 32.39 -5.55
C LYS A 150 30.07 32.31 -6.92
N ALA A 151 29.48 31.19 -7.31
CA ALA A 151 28.77 31.07 -8.56
C ALA A 151 27.61 32.07 -8.71
N TYR A 152 27.09 32.58 -7.60
CA TYR A 152 26.05 33.59 -7.55
C TYR A 152 26.57 34.94 -6.98
N ASP A 153 27.85 35.26 -7.19
CA ASP A 153 28.50 36.48 -6.70
C ASP A 153 28.34 36.69 -5.20
N ASN A 154 28.29 35.59 -4.40
CA ASN A 154 28.03 35.54 -2.97
C ASN A 154 26.67 36.17 -2.57
N ASN A 155 25.74 36.30 -3.51
CA ASN A 155 24.42 36.85 -3.25
C ASN A 155 23.34 36.16 -4.12
N PRO A 156 22.88 34.95 -3.74
CA PRO A 156 21.91 34.20 -4.52
C PRO A 156 20.57 34.92 -4.65
N TYR A 157 20.14 35.69 -3.64
CA TYR A 157 18.94 36.53 -3.71
C TYR A 157 19.04 37.58 -4.82
N GLN A 158 20.11 38.36 -4.83
CA GLN A 158 20.32 39.39 -5.84
C GLN A 158 20.44 38.80 -7.26
N ARG A 159 21.07 37.63 -7.39
CA ARG A 159 21.14 36.89 -8.65
C ARG A 159 19.73 36.57 -9.16
N LEU A 160 18.85 36.05 -8.30
CA LEU A 160 17.47 35.72 -8.63
C LEU A 160 16.69 36.98 -9.07
N VAL A 161 16.78 38.06 -8.27
CA VAL A 161 16.10 39.33 -8.57
C VAL A 161 16.59 39.96 -9.89
N THR A 162 17.90 39.96 -10.14
CA THR A 162 18.48 40.53 -11.36
C THR A 162 17.95 39.81 -12.61
N LEU A 163 17.95 38.50 -12.60
CA LEU A 163 17.44 37.69 -13.72
C LEU A 163 15.93 37.82 -13.87
N ALA A 164 15.19 37.86 -12.76
CA ALA A 164 13.75 38.05 -12.76
C ALA A 164 13.37 39.41 -13.40
N LYS A 165 14.06 40.49 -13.05
CA LYS A 165 13.87 41.81 -13.68
C LYS A 165 14.19 41.81 -15.19
N LYS A 166 15.17 41.00 -15.62
CA LYS A 166 15.45 40.79 -17.04
C LYS A 166 14.29 40.07 -17.72
N ALA A 167 13.83 38.97 -17.12
CA ALA A 167 12.76 38.14 -17.65
C ALA A 167 11.39 38.86 -17.70
N GLN A 168 11.10 39.73 -16.74
CA GLN A 168 9.88 40.59 -16.75
C GLN A 168 9.76 41.51 -17.95
N LYS A 169 10.84 41.76 -18.69
CA LYS A 169 10.79 42.50 -19.96
C LYS A 169 10.20 41.67 -21.10
N GLU A 170 10.13 40.37 -20.95
CA GLU A 170 9.73 39.41 -21.98
C GLU A 170 8.45 38.63 -21.60
N GLY A 171 8.17 38.41 -20.30
CA GLY A 171 7.03 37.64 -19.83
C GLY A 171 6.54 38.08 -18.45
N VAL A 172 5.62 37.31 -17.87
CA VAL A 172 4.93 37.61 -16.61
C VAL A 172 5.29 36.59 -15.55
N ILE A 173 5.76 37.04 -14.38
CA ILE A 173 6.01 36.14 -13.23
C ILE A 173 4.66 35.70 -12.66
N LYS A 174 4.45 34.36 -12.55
CA LYS A 174 3.20 33.73 -12.15
C LYS A 174 3.31 32.86 -10.87
N GLY A 175 4.50 32.66 -10.33
CA GLY A 175 4.67 31.90 -9.11
C GLY A 175 6.12 31.75 -8.68
N ILE A 176 6.31 31.33 -7.43
CA ILE A 176 7.60 31.11 -6.81
C ILE A 176 7.61 29.69 -6.24
N LEU A 177 8.57 28.86 -6.66
CA LEU A 177 8.79 27.51 -6.16
C LEU A 177 9.92 27.53 -5.14
N MET A 178 9.68 26.96 -3.98
CA MET A 178 10.68 26.84 -2.92
C MET A 178 10.79 25.39 -2.46
N HIS A 179 12.02 24.91 -2.30
CA HIS A 179 12.28 23.69 -1.53
C HIS A 179 13.42 23.96 -0.56
N GLN A 180 13.07 24.28 0.69
CA GLN A 180 13.99 24.69 1.73
C GLN A 180 13.35 24.44 3.11
N GLY A 181 14.16 24.09 4.08
CA GLY A 181 13.70 23.87 5.45
C GLY A 181 14.57 22.85 6.20
N GLU A 182 15.17 21.89 5.49
CA GLU A 182 15.94 20.80 6.10
C GLU A 182 17.09 21.34 6.96
N THR A 183 17.84 22.35 6.48
CA THR A 183 18.91 23.02 7.24
C THR A 183 18.36 23.83 8.42
N ASN A 184 17.10 24.24 8.36
CA ASN A 184 16.42 25.01 9.39
C ASN A 184 15.48 24.16 10.27
N THR A 185 15.66 22.83 10.28
CA THR A 185 14.84 21.93 11.10
C THR A 185 14.86 22.36 12.58
N GLY A 186 13.67 22.66 13.11
CA GLY A 186 13.49 23.07 14.49
C GLY A 186 13.75 24.57 14.75
N ASP A 187 14.02 25.38 13.72
CA ASP A 187 14.14 26.84 13.88
C ASP A 187 12.73 27.49 13.90
N PRO A 188 12.24 27.97 15.05
CA PRO A 188 10.89 28.53 15.14
C PRO A 188 10.70 29.84 14.36
N LYS A 189 11.80 30.49 13.91
CA LYS A 189 11.77 31.72 13.13
C LYS A 189 11.71 31.46 11.63
N TRP A 190 11.83 30.21 11.19
CA TRP A 190 11.96 29.87 9.78
C TRP A 190 10.78 30.39 8.92
N ALA A 191 9.54 30.12 9.34
CA ALA A 191 8.35 30.56 8.58
C ALA A 191 8.32 32.10 8.41
N GLY A 192 8.65 32.86 9.46
CA GLY A 192 8.75 34.32 9.39
C GLY A 192 9.90 34.80 8.49
N MET A 193 11.02 34.07 8.42
CA MET A 193 12.10 34.37 7.49
C MET A 193 11.71 34.05 6.03
N VAL A 194 10.98 32.97 5.79
CA VAL A 194 10.42 32.66 4.46
C VAL A 194 9.48 33.79 4.01
N GLN A 195 8.60 34.25 4.90
CA GLN A 195 7.72 35.39 4.61
C GLN A 195 8.54 36.63 4.24
N GLN A 196 9.60 36.97 4.99
CA GLN A 196 10.45 38.10 4.66
C GLN A 196 11.12 37.97 3.29
N VAL A 197 11.60 36.78 2.90
CA VAL A 197 12.15 36.55 1.55
C VAL A 197 11.06 36.77 0.48
N TYR A 198 9.86 36.23 0.71
CA TYR A 198 8.73 36.41 -0.22
C TYR A 198 8.33 37.87 -0.36
N ASP A 199 8.15 38.60 0.74
CA ASP A 199 7.76 40.01 0.74
C ASP A 199 8.81 40.89 0.05
N ARG A 200 10.11 40.59 0.25
CA ARG A 200 11.21 41.27 -0.45
C ARG A 200 11.20 41.00 -1.95
N LEU A 201 10.95 39.73 -2.37
CA LEU A 201 10.81 39.38 -3.78
C LEU A 201 9.63 40.12 -4.42
N CYS A 202 8.47 40.16 -3.76
CA CYS A 202 7.31 40.90 -4.25
C CYS A 202 7.60 42.41 -4.37
N GLY A 203 8.25 43.00 -3.38
CA GLY A 203 8.63 44.42 -3.40
C GLY A 203 9.64 44.75 -4.51
N ASP A 204 10.76 43.99 -4.58
CA ASP A 204 11.84 44.25 -5.54
C ASP A 204 11.43 44.03 -7.00
N LEU A 205 10.46 43.13 -7.23
CA LEU A 205 9.95 42.76 -8.55
C LEU A 205 8.58 43.40 -8.86
N GLN A 206 8.03 44.20 -7.94
CA GLN A 206 6.73 44.83 -8.05
C GLN A 206 5.60 43.84 -8.38
N LEU A 207 5.64 42.67 -7.70
CA LEU A 207 4.62 41.62 -7.84
C LEU A 207 3.44 41.91 -6.91
N LYS A 208 2.26 41.49 -7.33
CA LYS A 208 1.07 41.54 -6.50
C LYS A 208 0.94 40.19 -5.78
N PRO A 209 0.97 40.13 -4.44
CA PRO A 209 0.93 38.90 -3.69
C PRO A 209 -0.26 37.97 -4.04
N GLU A 210 -1.41 38.54 -4.35
CA GLU A 210 -2.62 37.82 -4.75
C GLU A 210 -2.54 37.14 -6.12
N GLU A 211 -1.59 37.53 -6.97
CA GLU A 211 -1.36 36.98 -8.32
C GLU A 211 -0.18 35.99 -8.36
N VAL A 212 0.63 35.90 -7.29
CA VAL A 212 1.90 35.14 -7.28
C VAL A 212 2.05 34.37 -5.99
N ASN A 213 1.61 33.11 -5.97
CA ASN A 213 1.77 32.24 -4.81
C ASN A 213 3.22 31.72 -4.66
N LEU A 214 3.60 31.46 -3.39
CA LEU A 214 4.77 30.66 -3.06
C LEU A 214 4.36 29.19 -2.87
N TYR A 215 4.96 28.28 -3.62
CA TYR A 215 4.74 26.85 -3.52
C TYR A 215 5.94 26.22 -2.80
N ALA A 216 5.69 25.68 -1.60
CA ALA A 216 6.72 25.10 -0.75
C ALA A 216 6.64 23.57 -0.79
N GLY A 217 7.66 22.92 -1.32
CA GLY A 217 7.75 21.46 -1.32
C GLY A 217 8.08 20.91 0.07
N ASN A 218 7.39 19.85 0.46
CA ASN A 218 7.69 19.16 1.69
C ASN A 218 8.93 18.25 1.53
N ILE A 219 9.57 17.93 2.64
CA ILE A 219 10.83 17.17 2.71
C ILE A 219 10.65 15.68 2.39
N VAL A 220 11.76 14.96 2.25
CA VAL A 220 11.77 13.49 2.17
C VAL A 220 11.18 12.89 3.45
N GLN A 221 10.15 12.06 3.30
CA GLN A 221 9.45 11.45 4.43
C GLN A 221 9.96 10.04 4.76
N ALA A 222 10.36 9.23 3.76
CA ALA A 222 10.90 7.88 3.94
C ALA A 222 10.09 7.02 4.95
N GLY A 223 8.75 7.03 4.83
CA GLY A 223 7.88 6.33 5.79
C GLY A 223 7.95 6.85 7.24
N GLY A 224 8.24 8.13 7.42
CA GLY A 224 8.45 8.76 8.73
C GLY A 224 9.89 8.69 9.24
N GLN A 225 10.82 8.14 8.46
CA GLN A 225 12.24 7.98 8.83
C GLN A 225 13.19 8.92 8.07
N GLY A 226 12.65 9.93 7.38
CA GLY A 226 13.47 10.96 6.70
C GLY A 226 14.38 11.67 7.69
N VAL A 227 15.63 11.96 7.27
CA VAL A 227 16.65 12.59 8.12
C VAL A 227 16.15 13.90 8.75
N CYS A 228 15.39 14.69 7.99
CA CYS A 228 14.87 15.97 8.44
C CYS A 228 13.36 15.92 8.73
N ILE A 229 12.80 14.76 9.08
CA ILE A 229 11.34 14.57 9.27
C ILE A 229 10.74 15.58 10.27
N GLY A 230 11.52 16.05 11.24
CA GLY A 230 11.12 17.09 12.19
C GLY A 230 10.73 18.43 11.53
N CYS A 231 11.20 18.69 10.30
CA CYS A 231 10.85 19.90 9.54
C CYS A 231 9.47 19.81 8.86
N LYS A 232 8.91 18.61 8.69
CA LYS A 232 7.64 18.41 7.99
C LYS A 232 6.54 19.31 8.52
N LYS A 233 6.31 19.26 9.84
CA LYS A 233 5.27 20.08 10.47
C LYS A 233 5.50 21.59 10.30
N GLN A 234 6.75 22.01 10.33
CA GLN A 234 7.15 23.41 10.14
C GLN A 234 6.77 23.91 8.74
N ILE A 235 6.97 23.06 7.71
CA ILE A 235 6.57 23.35 6.32
C ILE A 235 5.04 23.28 6.19
N ASP A 236 4.39 22.27 6.74
CA ASP A 236 2.93 22.14 6.72
C ASP A 236 2.21 23.33 7.35
N ASP A 237 2.83 23.96 8.34
CA ASP A 237 2.29 25.12 9.05
C ASP A 237 2.62 26.47 8.36
N LEU A 238 3.43 26.49 7.29
CA LEU A 238 3.83 27.72 6.61
C LEU A 238 2.63 28.59 6.16
N PRO A 239 1.52 28.04 5.65
CA PRO A 239 0.35 28.85 5.25
C PRO A 239 -0.31 29.61 6.40
N LYS A 240 -0.05 29.24 7.66
CA LYS A 240 -0.52 30.00 8.83
C LYS A 240 0.22 31.33 9.00
N THR A 241 1.46 31.41 8.50
CA THR A 241 2.29 32.61 8.53
C THR A 241 2.24 33.36 7.19
N LEU A 242 2.37 32.65 6.08
CA LEU A 242 2.33 33.19 4.72
C LEU A 242 1.08 32.68 4.00
N HIS A 243 0.00 33.45 4.04
CA HIS A 243 -1.30 33.04 3.48
C HIS A 243 -1.31 32.85 1.95
N THR A 244 -0.37 33.47 1.24
CA THR A 244 -0.14 33.28 -0.19
C THR A 244 0.82 32.14 -0.48
N SER A 245 0.94 31.18 0.43
CA SER A 245 1.72 29.96 0.21
C SER A 245 0.83 28.72 0.13
N GLN A 246 1.30 27.74 -0.63
CA GLN A 246 0.72 26.39 -0.71
C GLN A 246 1.82 25.36 -0.49
N VAL A 247 1.55 24.38 0.39
CA VAL A 247 2.48 23.27 0.61
C VAL A 247 2.22 22.17 -0.44
N ILE A 248 3.30 21.68 -1.03
CA ILE A 248 3.28 20.57 -1.98
C ILE A 248 3.71 19.31 -1.24
N SER A 249 2.80 18.35 -1.08
CA SER A 249 3.08 17.10 -0.38
C SER A 249 4.14 16.28 -1.10
N SER A 250 5.06 15.72 -0.32
CA SER A 250 6.02 14.70 -0.75
C SER A 250 5.63 13.29 -0.30
N ASP A 251 4.38 13.09 0.15
CA ASP A 251 3.88 11.77 0.52
C ASP A 251 4.06 10.81 -0.66
N ASP A 252 4.59 9.60 -0.37
CA ASP A 252 4.87 8.55 -1.36
C ASP A 252 5.93 8.92 -2.42
N CYS A 253 6.59 10.08 -2.34
CA CYS A 253 7.77 10.36 -3.17
C CYS A 253 8.94 9.49 -2.72
N THR A 254 9.54 8.77 -3.67
CA THR A 254 10.68 7.90 -3.39
C THR A 254 11.96 8.70 -3.16
N ASN A 255 12.92 8.11 -2.46
CA ASN A 255 14.14 8.78 -2.03
C ASN A 255 15.37 7.91 -2.16
N GLY A 256 16.53 8.55 -2.20
CA GLY A 256 17.83 7.89 -2.16
C GLY A 256 18.10 7.17 -0.82
N PRO A 257 19.16 6.36 -0.77
CA PRO A 257 19.52 5.59 0.43
C PRO A 257 19.90 6.47 1.63
N ASP A 258 20.22 7.72 1.40
CA ASP A 258 20.53 8.70 2.46
C ASP A 258 19.29 9.21 3.21
N ARG A 259 18.08 8.93 2.71
CA ARG A 259 16.78 9.37 3.27
C ARG A 259 16.70 10.90 3.50
N LEU A 260 17.51 11.66 2.77
CA LEU A 260 17.60 13.12 2.78
C LEU A 260 17.23 13.72 1.42
N HIS A 261 17.61 13.05 0.32
CA HIS A 261 17.37 13.50 -1.03
C HIS A 261 16.39 12.57 -1.74
N PHE A 262 15.54 13.15 -2.58
CA PHE A 262 14.70 12.36 -3.47
C PHE A 262 15.56 11.63 -4.52
N ASP A 263 15.13 10.46 -4.94
CA ASP A 263 15.66 9.83 -6.15
C ASP A 263 15.01 10.41 -7.41
N ALA A 264 15.37 9.91 -8.59
CA ALA A 264 14.86 10.45 -9.86
C ALA A 264 13.32 10.36 -9.95
N ALA A 265 12.73 9.25 -9.52
CA ALA A 265 11.28 9.06 -9.52
C ALA A 265 10.58 10.01 -8.52
N GLY A 266 11.15 10.18 -7.33
CA GLY A 266 10.65 11.12 -6.33
C GLY A 266 10.70 12.58 -6.80
N TYR A 267 11.77 13.01 -7.47
CA TYR A 267 11.84 14.36 -8.07
C TYR A 267 10.80 14.56 -9.17
N ARG A 268 10.56 13.55 -10.01
CA ARG A 268 9.51 13.61 -11.05
C ARG A 268 8.14 13.77 -10.43
N GLU A 269 7.80 12.93 -9.46
CA GLU A 269 6.52 12.97 -8.77
C GLU A 269 6.30 14.31 -8.08
N LEU A 270 7.28 14.77 -7.31
CA LEU A 270 7.21 16.07 -6.63
C LEU A 270 7.07 17.22 -7.64
N GLY A 271 7.81 17.17 -8.74
CA GLY A 271 7.71 18.14 -9.82
C GLY A 271 6.32 18.17 -10.45
N CYS A 272 5.73 17.01 -10.74
CA CYS A 272 4.36 16.94 -11.24
C CYS A 272 3.38 17.57 -10.25
N ARG A 273 3.50 17.31 -8.95
CA ARG A 273 2.62 17.89 -7.93
C ARG A 273 2.73 19.41 -7.83
N TYR A 274 3.93 19.98 -7.99
CA TYR A 274 4.10 21.43 -8.12
C TYR A 274 3.36 21.96 -9.36
N GLY A 275 3.51 21.29 -10.51
CA GLY A 275 2.84 21.67 -11.75
C GLY A 275 1.32 21.58 -11.67
N GLU A 276 0.81 20.52 -11.06
CA GLU A 276 -0.63 20.34 -10.82
C GLU A 276 -1.22 21.43 -9.93
N ALA A 277 -0.52 21.79 -8.84
CA ALA A 277 -0.96 22.86 -7.94
C ALA A 277 -1.02 24.22 -8.65
N VAL A 278 0.01 24.54 -9.43
CA VAL A 278 0.08 25.78 -10.20
C VAL A 278 -0.97 25.81 -11.33
N ALA A 279 -1.18 24.70 -12.04
CA ALA A 279 -2.21 24.64 -13.08
C ALA A 279 -3.61 24.93 -12.50
N ARG A 280 -3.95 24.35 -11.35
CA ARG A 280 -5.23 24.64 -10.66
C ARG A 280 -5.35 26.10 -10.23
N PHE A 281 -4.29 26.69 -9.69
CA PHE A 281 -4.28 28.11 -9.30
C PHE A 281 -4.51 29.03 -10.52
N LEU A 282 -3.97 28.65 -11.68
CA LEU A 282 -4.14 29.38 -12.93
C LEU A 282 -5.50 29.10 -13.62
N GLY A 283 -6.34 28.23 -13.04
CA GLY A 283 -7.68 27.92 -13.55
C GLY A 283 -7.71 26.82 -14.62
N TYR A 284 -6.64 26.00 -14.72
CA TYR A 284 -6.57 24.89 -15.69
C TYR A 284 -6.67 23.54 -15.00
N GLU A 285 -7.28 22.57 -15.68
CA GLU A 285 -7.28 21.18 -15.23
C GLU A 285 -5.88 20.58 -15.43
N PRO A 286 -5.24 20.06 -14.36
CA PRO A 286 -3.89 19.53 -14.47
C PRO A 286 -3.84 18.25 -15.30
N LYS A 287 -2.78 18.13 -16.10
CA LYS A 287 -2.47 16.93 -16.89
C LYS A 287 -1.02 16.53 -16.67
N ARG A 288 -0.79 15.25 -16.41
CA ARG A 288 0.57 14.73 -16.33
C ARG A 288 1.17 14.53 -17.71
N PRO A 289 2.48 14.76 -17.90
CA PRO A 289 3.16 14.45 -19.14
C PRO A 289 3.00 12.97 -19.55
N ALA A 290 2.78 12.70 -20.84
CA ALA A 290 2.60 11.34 -21.35
C ALA A 290 3.78 10.42 -20.99
N ALA A 291 5.01 10.94 -20.98
CA ALA A 291 6.20 10.19 -20.56
C ALA A 291 6.11 9.74 -19.08
N MET A 292 5.56 10.58 -18.20
CA MET A 292 5.36 10.20 -16.78
C MET A 292 4.31 9.09 -16.66
N ILE A 293 3.21 9.20 -17.38
CA ILE A 293 2.17 8.17 -17.41
C ILE A 293 2.76 6.85 -17.96
N ALA A 294 3.50 6.91 -19.05
CA ALA A 294 4.12 5.73 -19.67
C ALA A 294 5.15 5.06 -18.75
N SER A 295 5.93 5.83 -17.99
CA SER A 295 6.93 5.27 -17.05
C SER A 295 6.31 4.60 -15.82
N GLN A 296 5.08 4.95 -15.49
CA GLN A 296 4.32 4.37 -14.40
C GLN A 296 3.45 3.19 -14.85
N MET A 297 3.32 2.94 -16.17
CA MET A 297 2.56 1.79 -16.65
C MET A 297 3.24 0.48 -16.25
N ILE A 298 2.52 -0.31 -15.48
CA ILE A 298 2.96 -1.64 -15.06
C ILE A 298 2.87 -2.57 -16.25
N GLU A 299 4.00 -3.12 -16.68
CA GLU A 299 4.05 -4.15 -17.72
C GLU A 299 3.73 -5.51 -17.10
N VAL A 300 2.75 -6.22 -17.67
CA VAL A 300 2.38 -7.57 -17.24
C VAL A 300 3.21 -8.57 -18.03
N PRO A 301 4.05 -9.39 -17.38
CA PRO A 301 4.90 -10.36 -18.07
C PRO A 301 4.05 -11.40 -18.83
N ALA A 302 4.63 -11.97 -19.88
CA ALA A 302 3.92 -12.95 -20.73
C ALA A 302 3.58 -14.27 -19.99
N ASP A 303 4.34 -14.60 -18.94
CA ASP A 303 4.13 -15.77 -18.09
C ASP A 303 3.06 -15.55 -16.98
N ALA A 304 2.55 -14.33 -16.84
CA ALA A 304 1.51 -14.04 -15.86
C ALA A 304 0.16 -14.64 -16.31
N VAL A 305 -0.37 -15.53 -15.48
CA VAL A 305 -1.65 -16.22 -15.70
C VAL A 305 -2.76 -15.65 -14.82
N THR A 306 -3.99 -15.70 -15.28
CA THR A 306 -5.15 -15.32 -14.46
C THR A 306 -5.30 -16.31 -13.30
N VAL A 307 -5.54 -15.79 -12.09
CA VAL A 307 -5.68 -16.62 -10.89
C VAL A 307 -7.00 -17.42 -10.92
N GLU A 308 -7.04 -18.58 -10.25
CA GLU A 308 -8.23 -19.45 -10.23
C GLU A 308 -9.46 -18.80 -9.58
N ASN A 309 -9.24 -17.81 -8.70
CA ASN A 309 -10.27 -17.07 -7.99
C ASN A 309 -10.88 -15.92 -8.80
N ALA A 310 -10.42 -15.67 -10.02
CA ALA A 310 -11.01 -14.69 -10.89
C ALA A 310 -12.36 -15.19 -11.44
N ILE A 311 -13.36 -14.32 -11.46
CA ILE A 311 -14.64 -14.61 -12.10
C ILE A 311 -14.40 -14.88 -13.59
N PRO A 312 -14.94 -15.97 -14.16
CA PRO A 312 -14.75 -16.32 -15.56
C PRO A 312 -15.03 -15.16 -16.52
N GLY A 313 -14.12 -14.94 -17.47
CA GLY A 313 -14.18 -13.82 -18.42
C GLY A 313 -13.36 -12.59 -18.02
N ASN A 314 -12.90 -12.52 -16.79
CA ASN A 314 -11.95 -11.48 -16.35
C ASN A 314 -10.51 -11.91 -16.62
N ALA A 315 -9.67 -10.93 -17.01
CA ALA A 315 -8.25 -11.16 -17.26
C ALA A 315 -7.37 -10.92 -16.02
N PHE A 316 -7.92 -10.36 -14.95
CA PHE A 316 -7.25 -10.02 -13.68
C PHE A 316 -8.10 -10.49 -12.50
N PRO A 317 -7.46 -10.68 -11.32
CA PRO A 317 -6.04 -10.62 -11.03
C PRO A 317 -5.21 -11.67 -11.78
N LYS A 318 -3.92 -11.36 -12.01
CA LYS A 318 -2.96 -12.31 -12.56
C LYS A 318 -1.82 -12.55 -11.58
N ILE A 319 -1.12 -13.67 -11.76
CA ILE A 319 0.10 -14.00 -11.02
C ILE A 319 1.17 -14.49 -11.98
N ASP A 320 2.42 -14.06 -11.79
CA ASP A 320 3.57 -14.49 -12.58
C ASP A 320 4.36 -15.62 -11.91
N SER A 321 5.34 -16.16 -12.60
CA SER A 321 6.23 -17.22 -12.09
C SER A 321 7.07 -16.79 -10.87
N GLN A 322 7.21 -15.50 -10.61
CA GLN A 322 7.85 -14.94 -9.43
C GLN A 322 6.86 -14.70 -8.27
N ARG A 323 5.62 -15.14 -8.42
CA ARG A 323 4.53 -14.96 -7.44
C ARG A 323 4.15 -13.50 -7.18
N ARG A 324 4.39 -12.60 -8.15
CA ARG A 324 3.90 -11.22 -8.08
C ARG A 324 2.49 -11.18 -8.64
N ALA A 325 1.56 -10.59 -7.89
CA ALA A 325 0.18 -10.43 -8.31
C ALA A 325 -0.03 -9.08 -9.02
N TYR A 326 -0.79 -9.11 -10.11
CA TYR A 326 -1.15 -7.95 -10.91
C TYR A 326 -2.65 -7.71 -10.78
N PHE A 327 -3.02 -6.54 -10.30
CA PHE A 327 -4.41 -6.11 -10.15
C PHE A 327 -4.73 -5.02 -11.16
N ARG A 328 -5.95 -5.03 -11.69
CA ARG A 328 -6.44 -3.99 -12.59
C ARG A 328 -7.92 -3.71 -12.35
N ILE A 329 -8.29 -2.43 -12.29
CA ILE A 329 -9.67 -1.99 -12.13
C ILE A 329 -9.96 -0.76 -12.99
N GLN A 330 -11.20 -0.62 -13.46
CA GLN A 330 -11.71 0.59 -14.08
C GLN A 330 -12.47 1.42 -13.04
N ALA A 331 -11.96 2.62 -12.75
CA ALA A 331 -12.53 3.56 -11.78
C ALA A 331 -12.31 5.01 -12.26
N PRO A 332 -13.00 5.44 -13.34
CA PRO A 332 -12.65 6.69 -14.06
C PRO A 332 -12.81 7.96 -13.24
N GLN A 333 -13.56 7.92 -12.14
CA GLN A 333 -13.75 9.07 -11.26
C GLN A 333 -12.89 9.01 -9.98
N ALA A 334 -12.18 7.90 -9.76
CA ALA A 334 -11.35 7.71 -8.58
C ALA A 334 -10.09 8.59 -8.64
N LYS A 335 -9.73 9.16 -7.50
CA LYS A 335 -8.47 9.89 -7.31
C LYS A 335 -7.37 8.97 -6.81
N LYS A 336 -7.71 7.99 -6.00
CA LYS A 336 -6.77 7.04 -5.40
C LYS A 336 -7.41 5.66 -5.30
N VAL A 337 -6.67 4.64 -5.76
CA VAL A 337 -7.06 3.23 -5.58
C VAL A 337 -5.91 2.49 -4.91
N VAL A 338 -6.22 1.65 -3.94
CA VAL A 338 -5.25 0.88 -3.14
C VAL A 338 -5.69 -0.57 -3.08
N VAL A 339 -4.76 -1.51 -3.25
CA VAL A 339 -4.93 -2.94 -2.93
C VAL A 339 -4.20 -3.23 -1.62
N ASP A 340 -4.88 -3.89 -0.70
CA ASP A 340 -4.33 -4.36 0.58
C ASP A 340 -4.33 -5.89 0.57
N ILE A 341 -3.15 -6.50 0.56
CA ILE A 341 -2.97 -7.96 0.53
C ILE A 341 -1.75 -8.34 1.37
N CYS A 342 -1.83 -9.44 2.12
CA CYS A 342 -0.76 -9.93 3.00
C CYS A 342 -0.23 -8.85 3.96
N GLY A 343 -1.12 -7.99 4.48
CA GLY A 343 -0.77 -6.92 5.41
C GLY A 343 -0.02 -5.73 4.79
N LYS A 344 0.14 -5.71 3.47
CA LYS A 344 0.80 -4.62 2.73
C LYS A 344 -0.15 -3.93 1.76
N LYS A 345 -0.07 -2.60 1.73
CA LYS A 345 -0.86 -1.74 0.84
C LYS A 345 -0.06 -1.32 -0.37
N TYR A 346 -0.63 -1.53 -1.55
CA TYR A 346 -0.07 -1.14 -2.84
C TYR A 346 -0.94 -0.06 -3.48
N ASN A 347 -0.39 1.15 -3.67
CA ASN A 347 -1.07 2.19 -4.42
C ASN A 347 -1.14 1.80 -5.89
N MET A 348 -2.33 1.86 -6.48
CA MET A 348 -2.50 1.55 -7.89
C MET A 348 -2.16 2.77 -8.76
N THR A 349 -1.42 2.54 -9.84
CA THR A 349 -1.04 3.55 -10.82
C THR A 349 -2.16 3.76 -11.83
N SER A 350 -2.54 5.02 -12.04
CA SER A 350 -3.54 5.40 -13.05
C SER A 350 -2.94 5.41 -14.46
N ASP A 351 -3.68 4.91 -15.44
CA ASP A 351 -3.34 5.02 -16.87
C ASP A 351 -3.77 6.38 -17.51
N GLY A 352 -4.31 7.29 -16.70
CA GLY A 352 -4.85 8.58 -17.16
C GLY A 352 -6.16 8.48 -17.97
N LYS A 353 -6.72 7.28 -18.14
CA LYS A 353 -7.96 7.00 -18.88
C LYS A 353 -9.03 6.33 -18.02
N GLY A 354 -8.82 6.35 -16.70
CA GLY A 354 -9.72 5.76 -15.71
C GLY A 354 -9.40 4.32 -15.33
N GLY A 355 -8.37 3.72 -15.90
CA GLY A 355 -7.82 2.44 -15.47
C GLY A 355 -6.78 2.62 -14.38
N PHE A 356 -6.77 1.70 -13.43
CA PHE A 356 -5.76 1.63 -12.36
C PHE A 356 -5.14 0.24 -12.32
N MET A 357 -3.83 0.16 -12.06
CA MET A 357 -3.07 -1.07 -12.02
C MET A 357 -2.07 -1.09 -10.86
N ALA A 358 -1.88 -2.25 -10.24
CA ALA A 358 -0.84 -2.49 -9.25
C ALA A 358 -0.13 -3.81 -9.51
N VAL A 359 1.13 -3.89 -9.09
CA VAL A 359 1.90 -5.12 -8.94
C VAL A 359 2.40 -5.23 -7.52
N THR A 360 2.37 -6.45 -6.97
CA THR A 360 2.85 -6.73 -5.61
C THR A 360 4.33 -7.14 -5.62
N ASP A 361 4.94 -7.17 -4.44
CA ASP A 361 6.11 -8.03 -4.22
C ASP A 361 5.72 -9.51 -4.38
N PRO A 362 6.70 -10.44 -4.44
CA PRO A 362 6.42 -11.86 -4.41
C PRO A 362 5.57 -12.24 -3.18
N LEU A 363 4.40 -12.84 -3.42
CA LEU A 363 3.50 -13.25 -2.36
C LEU A 363 3.87 -14.65 -1.82
N PRO A 364 3.57 -14.96 -0.55
CA PRO A 364 3.63 -16.32 -0.03
C PRO A 364 2.72 -17.25 -0.83
N VAL A 365 3.04 -18.53 -0.81
CA VAL A 365 2.17 -19.59 -1.37
C VAL A 365 0.89 -19.73 -0.54
N GLY A 366 -0.23 -20.06 -1.15
CA GLY A 366 -1.50 -20.31 -0.50
C GLY A 366 -2.59 -19.31 -0.84
N PHE A 367 -3.71 -19.38 -0.11
CA PHE A 367 -4.85 -18.50 -0.28
C PHE A 367 -4.70 -17.22 0.54
N HIS A 368 -4.89 -16.07 -0.10
CA HIS A 368 -4.82 -14.76 0.55
C HIS A 368 -6.09 -13.96 0.31
N TYR A 369 -6.64 -13.37 1.37
CA TYR A 369 -7.64 -12.33 1.24
C TYR A 369 -6.99 -11.03 0.75
N TYR A 370 -7.68 -10.31 -0.13
CA TYR A 370 -7.29 -8.95 -0.47
C TYR A 370 -8.48 -8.01 -0.45
N PHE A 371 -8.19 -6.74 -0.23
CA PHE A 371 -9.17 -5.67 -0.11
C PHE A 371 -8.80 -4.54 -1.03
N MET A 372 -9.79 -3.93 -1.68
CA MET A 372 -9.59 -2.70 -2.43
C MET A 372 -10.16 -1.52 -1.67
N ASN A 373 -9.51 -0.36 -1.81
CA ASN A 373 -9.99 0.90 -1.29
C ASN A 373 -9.95 1.94 -2.41
N ILE A 374 -11.10 2.56 -2.68
CA ILE A 374 -11.26 3.62 -3.67
C ILE A 374 -11.64 4.89 -2.94
N ASP A 375 -10.78 5.91 -2.95
CA ASP A 375 -10.99 7.21 -2.31
C ASP A 375 -11.43 7.13 -0.83
N GLY A 376 -10.88 6.15 -0.09
CA GLY A 376 -11.20 5.91 1.33
C GLY A 376 -12.35 4.93 1.57
N VAL A 377 -13.08 4.51 0.54
CA VAL A 377 -14.18 3.53 0.66
C VAL A 377 -13.67 2.12 0.36
N ASN A 378 -13.98 1.17 1.25
CA ASN A 378 -13.68 -0.24 1.01
C ASN A 378 -14.58 -0.77 -0.10
N PHE A 379 -13.97 -1.50 -1.02
CA PHE A 379 -14.60 -1.99 -2.23
C PHE A 379 -14.19 -3.45 -2.49
N ILE A 380 -15.11 -4.26 -2.98
CA ILE A 380 -14.82 -5.63 -3.40
C ILE A 380 -14.49 -5.63 -4.89
N ASP A 381 -13.40 -6.29 -5.26
CA ASP A 381 -13.02 -6.42 -6.65
C ASP A 381 -14.10 -7.19 -7.44
N PRO A 382 -14.77 -6.56 -8.43
CA PRO A 382 -15.80 -7.25 -9.20
C PRO A 382 -15.24 -8.35 -10.12
N ALA A 383 -13.93 -8.44 -10.25
CA ALA A 383 -13.26 -9.47 -11.03
C ALA A 383 -12.89 -10.72 -10.20
N SER A 384 -13.07 -10.68 -8.88
CA SER A 384 -12.80 -11.80 -7.97
C SER A 384 -14.08 -12.44 -7.46
N GLU A 385 -14.06 -13.76 -7.24
CA GLU A 385 -15.03 -14.39 -6.35
C GLU A 385 -15.01 -13.72 -4.98
N THR A 386 -16.15 -13.71 -4.29
CA THR A 386 -16.30 -13.08 -2.97
C THR A 386 -16.14 -14.12 -1.88
N TYR A 387 -15.32 -13.81 -0.89
CA TYR A 387 -15.03 -14.62 0.28
C TYR A 387 -15.42 -13.88 1.55
N PHE A 388 -15.90 -14.60 2.56
CA PHE A 388 -16.07 -14.03 3.88
C PHE A 388 -14.84 -14.36 4.73
N GLY A 389 -14.16 -13.31 5.22
CA GLY A 389 -13.01 -13.44 6.11
C GLY A 389 -12.66 -12.09 6.74
N CYS A 390 -11.96 -12.11 7.87
CA CYS A 390 -11.65 -10.89 8.64
C CYS A 390 -12.90 -10.07 9.00
N ASN A 391 -14.03 -10.73 9.29
CA ASN A 391 -15.36 -10.13 9.59
C ASN A 391 -15.97 -9.29 8.45
N ARG A 392 -15.56 -9.51 7.21
CA ARG A 392 -16.08 -8.79 6.04
C ARG A 392 -15.93 -9.60 4.77
N GLU A 393 -16.60 -9.15 3.74
CA GLU A 393 -16.38 -9.65 2.39
C GLU A 393 -15.04 -9.15 1.82
N ALA A 394 -14.36 -10.01 1.07
CA ALA A 394 -13.04 -9.81 0.50
C ALA A 394 -12.92 -10.46 -0.87
N GLY A 395 -12.01 -9.98 -1.70
CA GLY A 395 -11.50 -10.74 -2.82
C GLY A 395 -10.55 -11.85 -2.34
N GLY A 396 -10.36 -12.87 -3.14
CA GLY A 396 -9.43 -13.97 -2.87
C GLY A 396 -8.39 -14.12 -3.97
N LEU A 397 -7.18 -14.50 -3.58
CA LEU A 397 -6.09 -14.79 -4.50
C LEU A 397 -5.36 -16.05 -4.03
N GLU A 398 -5.40 -17.08 -4.85
CA GLU A 398 -4.61 -18.31 -4.64
C GLU A 398 -3.26 -18.17 -5.32
N VAL A 399 -2.17 -18.26 -4.55
CA VAL A 399 -0.81 -18.47 -5.05
C VAL A 399 -0.57 -19.98 -5.05
N PRO A 400 -0.46 -20.62 -6.22
CA PRO A 400 -0.43 -22.07 -6.29
C PRO A 400 0.77 -22.66 -5.55
N GLU A 401 0.50 -23.62 -4.66
CA GLU A 401 1.51 -24.56 -4.18
C GLU A 401 1.87 -25.51 -5.33
N GLY A 402 3.12 -25.89 -5.44
CA GLY A 402 3.56 -26.84 -6.45
C GLY A 402 2.86 -28.21 -6.40
N PRO A 403 3.49 -29.31 -6.81
CA PRO A 403 2.92 -30.65 -6.67
C PRO A 403 2.58 -31.04 -5.23
N GLU A 404 3.22 -30.39 -4.25
CA GLU A 404 2.94 -30.56 -2.80
C GLU A 404 1.49 -30.23 -2.45
N GLY A 405 0.81 -29.36 -3.24
CA GLY A 405 -0.59 -28.99 -3.07
C GLY A 405 -1.61 -30.00 -3.61
N ASP A 406 -1.19 -31.14 -4.15
CA ASP A 406 -2.09 -32.14 -4.72
C ASP A 406 -3.05 -32.76 -3.68
N TYR A 407 -2.74 -32.65 -2.39
CA TYR A 407 -3.62 -33.16 -1.33
C TYR A 407 -4.92 -32.35 -1.18
N TYR A 408 -4.95 -31.07 -1.57
CA TYR A 408 -6.15 -30.22 -1.51
C TYR A 408 -6.77 -29.88 -2.87
N ARG A 409 -6.25 -30.45 -3.95
CA ARG A 409 -6.81 -30.29 -5.31
C ARG A 409 -7.64 -31.50 -5.70
N PRO A 410 -8.71 -31.33 -6.52
CA PRO A 410 -9.42 -32.45 -7.08
C PRO A 410 -8.48 -33.36 -7.88
N GLN A 411 -8.51 -34.66 -7.61
CA GLN A 411 -7.64 -35.63 -8.27
C GLN A 411 -8.44 -36.56 -9.19
N LEU A 412 -7.95 -36.78 -10.42
CA LEU A 412 -8.55 -37.74 -11.34
C LEU A 412 -8.51 -39.15 -10.74
N GLY A 413 -9.65 -39.86 -10.81
CA GLY A 413 -9.77 -41.23 -10.30
C GLY A 413 -10.08 -41.33 -8.80
N ILE A 414 -10.13 -40.23 -8.07
CA ILE A 414 -10.64 -40.17 -6.71
C ILE A 414 -12.14 -39.86 -6.74
N ALA A 415 -12.93 -40.67 -6.04
CA ALA A 415 -14.36 -40.42 -5.91
C ALA A 415 -14.62 -39.27 -4.91
N HIS A 416 -15.51 -38.36 -5.29
CA HIS A 416 -15.82 -37.16 -4.51
C HIS A 416 -17.04 -37.36 -3.61
N GLY A 417 -16.93 -36.88 -2.36
CA GLY A 417 -18.03 -36.74 -1.42
C GLY A 417 -18.96 -35.58 -1.77
N GLN A 418 -19.95 -35.35 -0.93
CA GLN A 418 -20.90 -34.27 -1.10
C GLN A 418 -20.89 -33.35 0.12
N VAL A 419 -20.97 -32.03 -0.11
CA VAL A 419 -21.21 -31.04 0.95
C VAL A 419 -22.67 -30.61 0.88
N ARG A 420 -23.38 -30.77 1.98
CA ARG A 420 -24.81 -30.47 2.12
C ARG A 420 -25.00 -29.25 2.99
N SER A 421 -25.82 -28.33 2.55
CA SER A 421 -26.30 -27.19 3.34
C SER A 421 -27.51 -27.64 4.15
N ILE A 422 -27.49 -27.47 5.46
CA ILE A 422 -28.59 -27.81 6.36
C ILE A 422 -28.99 -26.62 7.23
N TYR A 423 -30.30 -26.58 7.54
CA TYR A 423 -30.82 -25.68 8.56
C TYR A 423 -31.39 -26.52 9.70
N TYR A 424 -31.07 -26.13 10.94
CA TYR A 424 -31.57 -26.84 12.12
C TYR A 424 -32.07 -25.85 13.18
N HIS A 425 -33.06 -26.29 13.96
CA HIS A 425 -33.60 -25.51 15.06
C HIS A 425 -32.69 -25.64 16.28
N SER A 426 -32.30 -24.50 16.86
CA SER A 426 -31.38 -24.41 17.99
C SER A 426 -31.93 -23.48 19.06
N PRO A 427 -32.73 -24.00 20.01
CA PRO A 427 -33.29 -23.20 21.09
C PRO A 427 -32.26 -22.66 22.08
N HIS A 428 -31.05 -23.20 22.08
CA HIS A 428 -29.93 -22.70 22.89
C HIS A 428 -29.15 -21.57 22.22
N SER A 429 -29.42 -21.28 20.95
CA SER A 429 -28.73 -20.22 20.24
C SER A 429 -29.15 -18.83 20.72
N LYS A 430 -28.16 -17.97 20.98
CA LYS A 430 -28.37 -16.55 21.29
C LYS A 430 -28.53 -15.66 20.04
N PHE A 431 -28.24 -16.20 18.84
CA PHE A 431 -28.15 -15.44 17.58
C PHE A 431 -29.20 -15.89 16.54
N GLY A 432 -30.35 -16.35 17.02
CA GLY A 432 -31.45 -16.83 16.21
C GLY A 432 -31.67 -18.33 16.36
N GLU A 433 -32.93 -18.74 16.39
CA GLU A 433 -33.30 -20.13 16.63
C GLU A 433 -33.05 -21.06 15.43
N TRP A 434 -32.92 -20.52 14.22
CA TRP A 434 -32.61 -21.28 13.02
C TRP A 434 -31.16 -21.04 12.63
N ARG A 435 -30.38 -22.13 12.64
CA ARG A 435 -28.97 -22.08 12.34
C ARG A 435 -28.66 -22.84 11.07
N HIS A 436 -27.55 -22.46 10.46
CA HIS A 436 -27.04 -23.05 9.21
C HIS A 436 -25.73 -23.78 9.49
N ALA A 437 -25.56 -24.95 8.89
CA ALA A 437 -24.32 -25.70 8.90
C ALA A 437 -24.07 -26.40 7.57
N LEU A 438 -22.81 -26.72 7.30
CA LEU A 438 -22.41 -27.55 6.16
C LEU A 438 -21.97 -28.93 6.65
N VAL A 439 -22.41 -29.97 5.93
CA VAL A 439 -22.10 -31.36 6.28
C VAL A 439 -21.50 -32.06 5.07
N TYR A 440 -20.22 -32.42 5.17
CA TYR A 440 -19.58 -33.30 4.20
C TYR A 440 -19.91 -34.75 4.49
N THR A 441 -20.27 -35.51 3.45
CA THR A 441 -20.45 -36.97 3.50
C THR A 441 -19.52 -37.62 2.48
N PRO A 442 -18.80 -38.73 2.85
CA PRO A 442 -17.82 -39.35 1.96
C PRO A 442 -18.48 -39.96 0.71
N ALA A 443 -17.71 -40.08 -0.38
CA ALA A 443 -18.21 -40.55 -1.68
C ALA A 443 -19.03 -41.84 -1.63
N GLU A 444 -18.68 -42.77 -0.74
CA GLU A 444 -19.39 -44.01 -0.57
C GLU A 444 -20.72 -43.90 0.20
N TYR A 445 -21.03 -42.75 0.79
CA TYR A 445 -22.21 -42.56 1.65
C TYR A 445 -23.50 -42.88 0.92
N GLU A 446 -23.69 -42.45 -0.33
CA GLU A 446 -24.93 -42.68 -1.10
C GLU A 446 -24.96 -44.01 -1.86
N LEU A 447 -23.92 -44.86 -1.78
CA LEU A 447 -23.94 -46.15 -2.46
C LEU A 447 -24.97 -47.08 -1.83
N ALA A 448 -25.82 -47.72 -2.64
CA ALA A 448 -26.87 -48.62 -2.16
C ALA A 448 -26.37 -49.72 -1.22
N LYS A 449 -25.16 -50.27 -1.47
CA LYS A 449 -24.52 -51.25 -0.63
C LYS A 449 -24.18 -50.74 0.79
N ASN A 450 -24.09 -49.41 0.98
CA ASN A 450 -23.71 -48.76 2.24
C ASN A 450 -24.91 -48.11 2.96
N VAL A 451 -26.15 -48.34 2.55
CA VAL A 451 -27.35 -47.71 3.13
C VAL A 451 -27.47 -47.93 4.65
N LYS A 452 -26.93 -49.01 5.19
CA LYS A 452 -26.89 -49.34 6.64
C LYS A 452 -25.57 -48.97 7.32
N LYS A 453 -24.55 -48.56 6.56
CA LYS A 453 -23.24 -48.21 7.11
C LYS A 453 -23.34 -46.90 7.87
N ARG A 454 -22.73 -46.86 9.07
CA ARG A 454 -22.62 -45.66 9.92
C ARG A 454 -21.19 -45.17 9.93
N TYR A 455 -21.01 -43.88 10.09
CA TYR A 455 -19.74 -43.20 9.95
C TYR A 455 -19.38 -42.42 11.22
N PRO A 456 -18.11 -42.34 11.58
CA PRO A 456 -17.65 -41.44 12.63
C PRO A 456 -17.80 -39.98 12.17
N VAL A 457 -17.76 -39.05 13.12
CA VAL A 457 -18.04 -37.62 12.86
C VAL A 457 -16.91 -36.73 13.36
N LEU A 458 -16.40 -35.88 12.51
CA LEU A 458 -15.52 -34.77 12.84
C LEU A 458 -16.31 -33.43 12.84
N TYR A 459 -16.35 -32.74 13.98
CA TYR A 459 -16.82 -31.36 14.08
C TYR A 459 -15.62 -30.46 13.85
N LEU A 460 -15.65 -29.63 12.76
CA LEU A 460 -14.52 -28.84 12.29
C LEU A 460 -14.83 -27.33 12.32
N GLN A 461 -14.20 -26.62 13.25
CA GLN A 461 -14.47 -25.20 13.49
C GLN A 461 -13.48 -24.28 12.75
N HIS A 462 -14.02 -23.19 12.23
CA HIS A 462 -13.24 -22.09 11.63
C HIS A 462 -12.74 -21.10 12.70
N GLY A 463 -11.95 -20.10 12.28
CA GLY A 463 -11.40 -19.07 13.14
C GLY A 463 -12.28 -17.83 13.30
N MET A 464 -11.80 -16.88 14.12
CA MET A 464 -12.49 -15.61 14.32
C MET A 464 -12.58 -14.83 13.00
N GLY A 465 -13.75 -14.29 12.73
CA GLY A 465 -14.00 -13.45 11.55
C GLY A 465 -14.30 -14.23 10.26
N GLU A 466 -14.55 -15.52 10.36
CA GLU A 466 -14.92 -16.40 9.25
C GLU A 466 -16.32 -16.99 9.46
N GLY A 467 -16.70 -18.02 8.71
CA GLY A 467 -18.02 -18.64 8.79
C GLY A 467 -17.99 -20.13 8.43
N GLU A 468 -19.14 -20.77 8.52
CA GLU A 468 -19.34 -22.20 8.26
C GLU A 468 -18.88 -22.66 6.86
N THR A 469 -18.80 -21.74 5.89
CA THR A 469 -18.36 -22.04 4.52
C THR A 469 -16.86 -22.03 4.34
N SER A 470 -16.11 -21.47 5.29
CA SER A 470 -14.68 -21.14 5.11
C SER A 470 -13.82 -22.39 4.95
N TRP A 471 -14.06 -23.46 5.73
CA TRP A 471 -13.35 -24.73 5.55
C TRP A 471 -13.60 -25.37 4.18
N MET A 472 -14.80 -25.21 3.62
CA MET A 472 -15.12 -25.72 2.29
C MET A 472 -14.44 -24.89 1.20
N ILE A 473 -14.56 -23.56 1.27
CA ILE A 473 -14.15 -22.68 0.17
C ILE A 473 -12.65 -22.38 0.24
N GLN A 474 -12.19 -21.70 1.30
CA GLN A 474 -10.79 -21.36 1.49
C GLN A 474 -9.95 -22.56 1.94
N GLY A 475 -10.52 -23.38 2.82
CA GLY A 475 -9.86 -24.57 3.39
C GLY A 475 -9.75 -25.75 2.45
N LYS A 476 -10.55 -25.81 1.37
CA LYS A 476 -10.58 -26.94 0.42
C LYS A 476 -10.79 -28.29 1.11
N MET A 477 -11.44 -28.30 2.29
CA MET A 477 -11.61 -29.46 3.16
C MET A 477 -12.17 -30.67 2.42
N GLN A 478 -13.18 -30.48 1.54
CA GLN A 478 -13.78 -31.57 0.79
C GLN A 478 -12.77 -32.33 -0.08
N HIS A 479 -11.82 -31.64 -0.69
CA HIS A 479 -10.79 -32.26 -1.53
C HIS A 479 -9.72 -32.95 -0.68
N ILE A 480 -9.36 -32.38 0.46
CA ILE A 480 -8.46 -33.01 1.44
C ILE A 480 -9.06 -34.34 1.91
N MET A 481 -10.35 -34.33 2.26
CA MET A 481 -11.05 -35.54 2.72
C MET A 481 -11.20 -36.58 1.59
N ASP A 482 -11.62 -36.15 0.38
CA ASP A 482 -11.75 -37.04 -0.77
C ASP A 482 -10.45 -37.76 -1.10
N ASN A 483 -9.34 -36.99 -1.15
CA ASN A 483 -8.02 -37.53 -1.46
C ASN A 483 -7.52 -38.50 -0.39
N ALA A 484 -7.60 -38.10 0.88
CA ALA A 484 -7.15 -38.96 1.99
C ALA A 484 -7.98 -40.24 2.11
N ILE A 485 -9.30 -40.16 1.96
CA ILE A 485 -10.20 -41.33 1.96
C ILE A 485 -9.97 -42.19 0.71
N GLY A 486 -9.88 -41.58 -0.47
CA GLY A 486 -9.70 -42.28 -1.74
C GLY A 486 -8.36 -43.03 -1.84
N ARG A 487 -7.31 -42.55 -1.17
CA ARG A 487 -6.01 -43.21 -1.05
C ARG A 487 -5.95 -44.24 0.08
N GLY A 488 -7.04 -44.36 0.89
CA GLY A 488 -7.07 -45.25 2.05
C GLY A 488 -6.24 -44.75 3.25
N GLU A 489 -5.84 -43.50 3.24
CA GLU A 489 -5.07 -42.85 4.32
C GLU A 489 -5.97 -42.50 5.50
N ALA A 490 -7.21 -42.05 5.24
CA ALA A 490 -8.20 -41.71 6.26
C ALA A 490 -9.42 -42.62 6.23
N VAL A 491 -10.03 -42.82 7.39
CA VAL A 491 -11.30 -43.53 7.52
C VAL A 491 -12.42 -42.68 6.91
N PRO A 492 -13.34 -43.26 6.12
CA PRO A 492 -14.52 -42.51 5.66
C PRO A 492 -15.34 -41.98 6.83
N MET A 493 -15.51 -40.65 6.90
CA MET A 493 -16.16 -39.93 8.01
C MET A 493 -17.07 -38.81 7.49
N ILE A 494 -17.99 -38.39 8.35
CA ILE A 494 -18.79 -37.16 8.16
C ILE A 494 -18.00 -35.99 8.75
N VAL A 495 -18.00 -34.85 8.08
CA VAL A 495 -17.43 -33.61 8.65
C VAL A 495 -18.52 -32.56 8.75
N VAL A 496 -18.67 -31.93 9.92
CA VAL A 496 -19.68 -30.93 10.23
C VAL A 496 -19.00 -29.59 10.49
N MET A 497 -19.40 -28.57 9.77
CA MET A 497 -18.89 -27.19 9.87
C MET A 497 -20.04 -26.25 10.22
N GLU A 498 -19.88 -25.48 11.27
CA GLU A 498 -20.88 -24.54 11.77
C GLU A 498 -20.22 -23.21 12.17
N SER A 499 -20.97 -22.11 12.24
CA SER A 499 -20.43 -20.76 12.44
C SER A 499 -19.76 -20.54 13.80
N GLY A 500 -20.02 -21.38 14.79
CA GLY A 500 -19.37 -21.33 16.10
C GLY A 500 -19.60 -20.05 16.90
N ASP A 501 -20.51 -19.17 16.48
CA ASP A 501 -20.82 -17.86 17.06
C ASP A 501 -19.59 -16.93 17.20
N ILE A 502 -18.63 -17.02 16.30
CA ILE A 502 -17.40 -16.21 16.29
C ILE A 502 -17.39 -15.13 15.20
N LYS A 503 -18.54 -14.85 14.59
CA LYS A 503 -18.73 -13.67 13.73
C LYS A 503 -18.86 -12.42 14.60
N GLN A 504 -17.85 -11.56 14.59
CA GLN A 504 -17.85 -10.31 15.35
C GLN A 504 -17.36 -9.14 14.51
N PRO A 505 -17.97 -7.95 14.65
CA PRO A 505 -17.42 -6.74 14.05
C PRO A 505 -16.05 -6.43 14.69
N PHE A 506 -15.03 -6.24 13.88
CA PHE A 506 -13.79 -5.62 14.32
C PHE A 506 -14.07 -4.18 14.76
N GLY A 507 -13.85 -3.86 16.04
CA GLY A 507 -14.02 -2.50 16.55
C GLY A 507 -14.56 -2.36 17.96
N GLY A 508 -14.96 -3.43 18.59
CA GLY A 508 -15.23 -3.43 20.03
C GLY A 508 -13.91 -3.43 20.79
N GLY A 509 -13.64 -2.30 21.48
CA GLY A 509 -12.39 -2.06 22.21
C GLY A 509 -11.93 -3.21 23.11
N ASN A 510 -10.74 -3.05 23.67
CA ASN A 510 -9.96 -3.94 24.55
C ASN A 510 -10.70 -4.63 25.72
N ASN A 511 -11.92 -5.09 25.56
CA ASN A 511 -12.65 -5.83 26.55
C ASN A 511 -12.28 -7.33 26.51
N GLN A 512 -11.25 -7.70 27.23
CA GLN A 512 -10.93 -9.13 27.48
C GLN A 512 -12.14 -9.92 28.05
N ALA A 513 -13.06 -9.25 28.75
CA ALA A 513 -14.30 -9.86 29.26
C ALA A 513 -15.23 -10.35 28.13
N GLY A 514 -15.27 -9.68 26.97
CA GLY A 514 -16.09 -10.12 25.83
C GLY A 514 -15.58 -11.36 25.11
N ARG A 515 -14.28 -11.66 25.18
CA ARG A 515 -13.68 -12.83 24.49
C ARG A 515 -14.12 -14.18 25.07
N SER A 516 -14.36 -14.27 26.37
CA SER A 516 -14.81 -15.50 27.03
C SER A 516 -16.29 -15.82 26.77
N GLU A 517 -17.14 -14.83 26.46
CA GLU A 517 -18.58 -15.06 26.24
C GLU A 517 -18.91 -15.61 24.85
N TYR A 518 -18.08 -15.31 23.83
CA TYR A 518 -18.39 -15.64 22.43
C TYR A 518 -18.18 -17.11 22.09
N GLY A 519 -17.20 -17.79 22.68
CA GLY A 519 -17.03 -19.22 22.54
C GLY A 519 -18.03 -20.00 23.37
N ALA A 520 -18.30 -19.54 24.59
CA ALA A 520 -19.17 -20.22 25.55
C ALA A 520 -20.64 -20.28 25.11
N SER A 521 -21.14 -19.33 24.30
CA SER A 521 -22.51 -19.36 23.77
C SER A 521 -22.74 -20.50 22.78
N PHE A 522 -21.71 -20.95 22.10
CA PHE A 522 -21.78 -22.04 21.13
C PHE A 522 -21.82 -23.43 21.77
N TYR A 523 -21.28 -23.62 22.97
CA TYR A 523 -21.19 -24.95 23.58
C TYR A 523 -22.55 -25.61 23.80
N PRO A 524 -23.59 -24.93 24.36
CA PRO A 524 -24.92 -25.49 24.43
C PRO A 524 -25.54 -25.81 23.07
N VAL A 525 -25.29 -24.96 22.06
CA VAL A 525 -25.75 -25.19 20.69
C VAL A 525 -25.13 -26.45 20.11
N LEU A 526 -23.80 -26.60 20.23
CA LEU A 526 -23.09 -27.80 19.73
C LEU A 526 -23.58 -29.07 20.44
N LEU A 527 -23.58 -29.03 21.78
CA LEU A 527 -23.79 -30.24 22.60
C LEU A 527 -25.25 -30.67 22.65
N ASN A 528 -26.19 -29.74 22.69
CA ASN A 528 -27.61 -30.01 22.94
C ASN A 528 -28.49 -29.93 21.70
N ASP A 529 -28.06 -29.22 20.66
CA ASP A 529 -28.85 -29.01 19.44
C ASP A 529 -28.19 -29.68 18.22
N LEU A 530 -26.95 -29.28 17.86
CA LEU A 530 -26.30 -29.72 16.63
C LEU A 530 -25.92 -31.20 16.64
N ILE A 531 -25.24 -31.69 17.69
CA ILE A 531 -24.85 -33.11 17.77
C ILE A 531 -26.08 -34.03 17.73
N PRO A 532 -27.15 -33.81 18.53
CA PRO A 532 -28.38 -34.61 18.44
C PRO A 532 -29.03 -34.55 17.07
N TYR A 533 -29.08 -33.35 16.43
CA TYR A 533 -29.62 -33.21 15.10
C TYR A 533 -28.84 -33.99 14.05
N ILE A 534 -27.50 -33.95 14.08
CA ILE A 534 -26.64 -34.70 13.18
C ILE A 534 -26.81 -36.19 13.37
N ASP A 535 -26.81 -36.67 14.63
CA ASP A 535 -26.98 -38.11 14.97
C ASP A 535 -28.35 -38.65 14.55
N GLN A 536 -29.40 -37.80 14.56
CA GLN A 536 -30.75 -38.15 14.10
C GLN A 536 -30.87 -38.15 12.56
N THR A 537 -30.20 -37.20 11.90
CA THR A 537 -30.40 -36.94 10.47
C THR A 537 -29.46 -37.75 9.57
N PHE A 538 -28.24 -37.98 10.04
CA PHE A 538 -27.21 -38.66 9.28
C PHE A 538 -26.87 -40.04 9.89
N ARG A 539 -26.28 -40.91 9.09
CA ARG A 539 -25.86 -42.24 9.54
C ARG A 539 -24.56 -42.17 10.33
N THR A 540 -24.63 -41.66 11.53
CA THR A 540 -23.50 -41.49 12.43
C THR A 540 -23.30 -42.68 13.34
N LYS A 541 -22.06 -42.90 13.77
CA LYS A 541 -21.73 -43.66 15.00
C LYS A 541 -21.72 -42.63 16.13
N SER A 542 -22.75 -42.65 17.00
CA SER A 542 -23.02 -41.58 17.95
C SER A 542 -22.28 -41.68 19.29
N ASP A 543 -21.44 -42.67 19.46
CA ASP A 543 -20.61 -42.83 20.66
C ASP A 543 -19.36 -41.93 20.63
N ARG A 544 -18.76 -41.73 21.81
CA ARG A 544 -17.58 -40.88 21.97
C ARG A 544 -16.35 -41.35 21.17
N GLU A 545 -16.18 -42.65 21.00
CA GLU A 545 -15.03 -43.26 20.30
C GLU A 545 -15.04 -42.89 18.78
N ASN A 546 -16.20 -42.53 18.29
CA ASN A 546 -16.43 -42.16 16.90
C ASN A 546 -16.75 -40.67 16.72
N ARG A 547 -16.39 -39.83 17.72
CA ARG A 547 -16.60 -38.36 17.64
C ARG A 547 -15.30 -37.63 17.89
N ALA A 548 -14.93 -36.80 16.91
CA ALA A 548 -13.78 -35.90 16.92
C ALA A 548 -14.22 -34.44 16.88
N MET A 549 -13.40 -33.56 17.42
CA MET A 549 -13.52 -32.14 17.21
C MET A 549 -12.14 -31.55 16.90
N ALA A 550 -12.11 -30.66 15.91
CA ALA A 550 -10.90 -29.90 15.56
C ALA A 550 -11.27 -28.47 15.14
N GLY A 551 -10.31 -27.58 15.18
CA GLY A 551 -10.54 -26.21 14.73
C GLY A 551 -9.28 -25.41 14.56
N LEU A 552 -9.39 -24.34 13.75
CA LEU A 552 -8.30 -23.42 13.52
C LEU A 552 -8.44 -22.16 14.39
N SER A 553 -7.32 -21.59 14.83
CA SER A 553 -7.29 -20.29 15.55
C SER A 553 -8.26 -20.29 16.74
N TRP A 554 -9.24 -19.39 16.76
CA TRP A 554 -10.29 -19.35 17.78
C TRP A 554 -11.16 -20.61 17.82
N GLY A 555 -11.43 -21.23 16.68
CA GLY A 555 -12.08 -22.55 16.62
C GLY A 555 -11.25 -23.65 17.28
N GLY A 556 -9.92 -23.53 17.28
CA GLY A 556 -9.03 -24.38 18.05
C GLY A 556 -9.19 -24.17 19.57
N HIS A 557 -9.36 -22.91 20.00
CA HIS A 557 -9.69 -22.59 21.40
C HIS A 557 -11.04 -23.21 21.81
N GLN A 558 -12.09 -23.02 21.01
CA GLN A 558 -13.40 -23.65 21.25
C GLN A 558 -13.30 -25.17 21.33
N THR A 559 -12.47 -25.78 20.47
CA THR A 559 -12.26 -27.22 20.46
C THR A 559 -11.65 -27.71 21.78
N PHE A 560 -10.63 -27.03 22.30
CA PHE A 560 -10.04 -27.32 23.61
C PHE A 560 -11.09 -27.21 24.72
N ASP A 561 -11.80 -26.08 24.76
CA ASP A 561 -12.79 -25.86 25.82
C ASP A 561 -13.93 -26.86 25.79
N VAL A 562 -14.46 -27.18 24.61
CA VAL A 562 -15.55 -28.15 24.49
C VAL A 562 -15.09 -29.55 24.85
N VAL A 563 -14.00 -30.03 24.24
CA VAL A 563 -13.59 -31.44 24.41
C VAL A 563 -13.10 -31.74 25.81
N LEU A 564 -12.25 -30.82 26.37
CA LEU A 564 -11.67 -31.04 27.69
C LEU A 564 -12.68 -30.99 28.84
N GLN A 565 -13.80 -30.33 28.65
CA GLN A 565 -14.93 -30.33 29.59
C GLN A 565 -15.94 -31.46 29.34
N ASN A 566 -15.85 -32.21 28.21
CA ASN A 566 -16.80 -33.21 27.78
C ASN A 566 -16.11 -34.47 27.27
N LEU A 567 -15.17 -35.01 28.05
CA LEU A 567 -14.46 -36.22 27.71
C LEU A 567 -15.35 -37.46 27.61
N ASP A 568 -16.59 -37.41 28.05
CA ASP A 568 -17.62 -38.43 27.87
C ASP A 568 -18.26 -38.39 26.47
N LYS A 569 -18.04 -37.33 25.68
CA LYS A 569 -18.62 -37.11 24.35
C LYS A 569 -17.61 -37.20 23.20
N PHE A 570 -16.33 -36.94 23.46
CA PHE A 570 -15.28 -36.90 22.45
C PHE A 570 -14.07 -37.74 22.85
N ALA A 571 -13.38 -38.32 21.84
CA ALA A 571 -12.17 -39.09 22.04
C ALA A 571 -10.98 -38.64 21.18
N TRP A 572 -11.19 -37.68 20.28
CA TRP A 572 -10.20 -37.18 19.32
C TRP A 572 -10.23 -35.64 19.28
N LEU A 573 -9.06 -35.02 19.36
CA LEU A 573 -8.92 -33.57 19.56
C LEU A 573 -7.80 -33.02 18.71
N GLY A 574 -8.09 -31.96 17.90
CA GLY A 574 -7.09 -31.27 17.10
C GLY A 574 -7.21 -29.76 17.19
N THR A 575 -6.08 -29.04 17.25
CA THR A 575 -6.05 -27.61 17.13
C THR A 575 -5.01 -27.17 16.11
N PHE A 576 -5.41 -26.29 15.18
CA PHE A 576 -4.57 -25.78 14.12
C PHE A 576 -4.32 -24.30 14.37
N SER A 577 -3.10 -23.91 14.74
CA SER A 577 -2.79 -22.56 15.23
C SER A 577 -3.75 -22.10 16.33
N GLY A 578 -4.11 -23.00 17.24
CA GLY A 578 -5.15 -22.74 18.24
C GLY A 578 -4.78 -21.56 19.15
N ALA A 579 -5.72 -20.64 19.36
CA ALA A 579 -5.56 -19.50 20.25
C ALA A 579 -5.69 -19.89 21.73
N ILE A 580 -4.82 -20.79 22.19
CA ILE A 580 -4.81 -21.35 23.55
C ILE A 580 -3.79 -20.58 24.38
N PHE A 581 -4.25 -19.59 25.11
CA PHE A 581 -3.41 -18.72 25.92
C PHE A 581 -3.68 -18.93 27.42
N GLY A 582 -2.62 -18.89 28.22
CA GLY A 582 -2.73 -18.94 29.67
C GLY A 582 -3.19 -20.27 30.24
N LEU A 583 -2.99 -21.39 29.49
CA LEU A 583 -3.27 -22.72 29.98
C LEU A 583 -2.36 -23.06 31.18
N ASP A 584 -2.96 -23.35 32.31
CA ASP A 584 -2.31 -23.89 33.49
C ASP A 584 -2.52 -25.41 33.53
N ILE A 585 -1.45 -26.15 33.35
CA ILE A 585 -1.48 -27.65 33.28
C ILE A 585 -2.09 -28.24 34.55
N ASP A 586 -1.87 -27.62 35.70
CA ASP A 586 -2.36 -28.13 36.99
C ASP A 586 -3.80 -27.74 37.31
N ARG A 587 -4.31 -26.66 36.74
CA ARG A 587 -5.59 -26.08 37.17
C ARG A 587 -6.64 -26.02 36.07
N SER A 588 -6.23 -25.80 34.82
CA SER A 588 -7.21 -25.66 33.74
C SER A 588 -8.02 -26.96 33.57
N TYR A 589 -9.30 -26.78 33.22
CA TYR A 589 -10.25 -27.89 32.99
C TYR A 589 -10.30 -28.87 34.17
N ASP A 590 -10.41 -28.35 35.40
CA ASP A 590 -10.46 -29.11 36.65
C ASP A 590 -9.23 -30.02 36.87
N GLY A 591 -8.08 -29.60 36.35
CA GLY A 591 -6.82 -30.31 36.46
C GLY A 591 -6.78 -31.63 35.69
N VAL A 592 -7.46 -31.68 34.55
CA VAL A 592 -7.57 -32.86 33.68
C VAL A 592 -6.21 -33.45 33.30
N PHE A 593 -5.20 -32.61 33.12
CA PHE A 593 -3.86 -33.02 32.71
C PHE A 593 -3.01 -33.62 33.85
N ARG A 594 -3.37 -33.36 35.11
CA ARG A 594 -2.69 -34.01 36.26
C ARG A 594 -2.88 -35.54 36.29
N ARG A 595 -3.90 -36.05 35.61
CA ARG A 595 -4.21 -37.47 35.51
C ARG A 595 -3.84 -37.96 34.11
N ALA A 596 -2.57 -37.88 33.76
CA ALA A 596 -2.09 -38.17 32.42
C ALA A 596 -2.49 -39.56 31.91
N ASP A 597 -2.38 -40.60 32.75
CA ASP A 597 -2.78 -41.95 32.36
C ASP A 597 -4.27 -42.08 32.05
N GLU A 598 -5.13 -41.38 32.82
CA GLU A 598 -6.57 -41.36 32.57
C GLU A 598 -6.88 -40.58 31.34
N PHE A 599 -6.27 -39.39 31.17
CA PHE A 599 -6.40 -38.56 29.98
C PHE A 599 -6.02 -39.31 28.71
N ASN A 600 -4.84 -39.94 28.71
CA ASN A 600 -4.31 -40.68 27.57
C ASN A 600 -5.11 -41.95 27.22
N LYS A 601 -5.92 -42.46 28.16
CA LYS A 601 -6.89 -43.55 27.89
C LYS A 601 -8.17 -43.01 27.28
N ARG A 602 -8.55 -41.77 27.59
CA ARG A 602 -9.79 -41.17 27.12
C ARG A 602 -9.62 -40.43 25.82
N ILE A 603 -8.52 -39.71 25.63
CA ILE A 603 -8.19 -39.04 24.37
C ILE A 603 -7.18 -39.89 23.59
N HIS A 604 -7.65 -40.49 22.50
CA HIS A 604 -6.84 -41.35 21.66
C HIS A 604 -5.82 -40.60 20.84
N TYR A 605 -6.18 -39.38 20.42
CA TYR A 605 -5.29 -38.53 19.64
C TYR A 605 -5.49 -37.04 20.01
N LEU A 606 -4.43 -36.44 20.48
CA LEU A 606 -4.33 -34.99 20.71
C LEU A 606 -3.29 -34.43 19.74
N PHE A 607 -3.74 -33.59 18.83
CA PHE A 607 -2.91 -32.98 17.80
C PHE A 607 -2.89 -31.46 17.93
N LEU A 608 -1.69 -30.88 17.92
CA LEU A 608 -1.50 -29.42 17.88
C LEU A 608 -0.61 -29.08 16.68
N SER A 609 -0.92 -27.98 16.00
CA SER A 609 -0.09 -27.49 14.90
C SER A 609 -0.02 -25.97 14.86
N CYS A 610 0.99 -25.46 14.16
CA CYS A 610 1.12 -24.05 13.82
C CYS A 610 1.96 -23.87 12.55
N GLY A 611 2.00 -22.66 12.00
CA GLY A 611 2.99 -22.27 10.99
C GLY A 611 4.37 -22.02 11.62
N SER A 612 5.44 -22.23 10.86
CA SER A 612 6.81 -21.99 11.35
C SER A 612 7.06 -20.50 11.66
N GLU A 613 6.34 -19.61 11.00
CA GLU A 613 6.44 -18.16 11.16
C GLU A 613 5.42 -17.60 12.18
N GLU A 614 4.68 -18.47 12.87
CA GLU A 614 3.77 -18.06 13.94
C GLU A 614 4.47 -17.98 15.31
N ASN A 615 4.02 -17.05 16.14
CA ASN A 615 4.53 -16.89 17.51
C ASN A 615 3.40 -16.97 18.55
N PHE A 616 2.62 -18.07 18.51
CA PHE A 616 1.52 -18.31 19.47
C PHE A 616 1.93 -19.16 20.66
N GLY A 617 3.20 -19.58 20.74
CA GLY A 617 3.70 -20.41 21.84
C GLY A 617 3.24 -21.86 21.79
N THR A 618 2.70 -22.34 20.66
CA THR A 618 2.17 -23.72 20.51
C THR A 618 3.21 -24.78 20.84
N GLY A 619 4.47 -24.61 20.42
CA GLY A 619 5.55 -25.53 20.75
C GLY A 619 5.82 -25.61 22.24
N ASN A 620 5.80 -24.50 22.98
CA ASN A 620 5.96 -24.47 24.43
C ASN A 620 4.78 -25.16 25.13
N LEU A 621 3.56 -24.94 24.64
CA LEU A 621 2.38 -25.62 25.15
C LEU A 621 2.49 -27.14 24.98
N VAL A 622 2.88 -27.61 23.80
CA VAL A 622 3.10 -29.05 23.54
C VAL A 622 4.16 -29.61 24.48
N GLN A 623 5.27 -28.91 24.68
CA GLN A 623 6.31 -29.35 25.60
C GLN A 623 5.78 -29.47 27.04
N SER A 624 5.03 -28.48 27.52
CA SER A 624 4.40 -28.50 28.85
C SER A 624 3.43 -29.68 29.03
N LEU A 625 2.63 -29.98 27.99
CA LEU A 625 1.74 -31.15 27.99
C LEU A 625 2.52 -32.46 28.06
N ARG A 626 3.60 -32.60 27.28
CA ARG A 626 4.46 -33.77 27.26
C ARG A 626 5.20 -33.98 28.60
N ASP A 627 5.68 -32.86 29.21
CA ASP A 627 6.33 -32.91 30.53
C ASP A 627 5.36 -33.35 31.63
N ALA A 628 4.06 -33.07 31.46
CA ALA A 628 3.00 -33.61 32.32
C ALA A 628 2.59 -35.07 32.00
N GLY A 629 3.23 -35.72 31.04
CA GLY A 629 2.94 -37.10 30.64
C GLY A 629 1.80 -37.25 29.63
N ILE A 630 1.30 -36.14 29.05
CA ILE A 630 0.24 -36.18 28.04
C ILE A 630 0.84 -36.53 26.67
N ARG A 631 0.23 -37.49 25.97
CA ARG A 631 0.57 -37.81 24.59
C ARG A 631 -0.03 -36.75 23.66
N ALA A 632 0.84 -35.90 23.14
CA ALA A 632 0.45 -34.82 22.21
C ALA A 632 1.34 -34.86 20.98
N ASP A 633 0.74 -34.95 19.80
CA ASP A 633 1.43 -34.82 18.52
C ASP A 633 1.52 -33.36 18.10
N TYR A 634 2.63 -33.02 17.47
CA TYR A 634 2.92 -31.67 17.08
C TYR A 634 3.41 -31.59 15.64
N TYR A 635 2.74 -30.76 14.84
CA TYR A 635 3.12 -30.47 13.46
C TYR A 635 3.43 -28.99 13.29
N VAL A 636 4.51 -28.68 12.60
CA VAL A 636 4.88 -27.31 12.21
C VAL A 636 4.85 -27.22 10.70
N SER A 637 3.91 -26.42 10.16
CA SER A 637 3.82 -26.17 8.73
C SER A 637 4.98 -25.26 8.29
N PRO A 638 5.89 -25.71 7.40
CA PRO A 638 7.07 -24.95 7.03
C PRO A 638 6.71 -23.71 6.20
N GLU A 639 7.42 -22.61 6.45
CA GLU A 639 7.33 -21.35 5.71
C GLU A 639 5.92 -20.73 5.64
N THR A 640 5.10 -20.96 6.68
CA THR A 640 3.73 -20.45 6.74
C THR A 640 3.46 -19.68 8.03
N HIS A 641 2.52 -18.75 7.94
CA HIS A 641 2.01 -17.91 9.00
C HIS A 641 0.65 -18.41 9.51
N HIS A 642 -0.11 -17.53 10.18
CA HIS A 642 -1.48 -17.76 10.62
C HIS A 642 -2.45 -17.63 9.43
N GLU A 643 -2.52 -18.64 8.59
CA GLU A 643 -3.13 -18.58 7.26
C GLU A 643 -3.68 -19.93 6.78
N TRP A 644 -4.49 -19.89 5.70
CA TRP A 644 -5.18 -21.06 5.19
C TRP A 644 -4.27 -22.21 4.76
N LEU A 645 -3.06 -21.92 4.24
CA LEU A 645 -2.13 -22.99 3.88
C LEU A 645 -1.67 -23.79 5.10
N THR A 646 -1.38 -23.11 6.23
CA THR A 646 -1.07 -23.76 7.51
C THR A 646 -2.20 -24.71 7.92
N TRP A 647 -3.44 -24.28 7.82
CA TRP A 647 -4.60 -25.05 8.28
C TRP A 647 -4.99 -26.18 7.34
N ARG A 648 -4.84 -26.01 6.02
CA ARG A 648 -4.98 -27.09 5.02
C ARG A 648 -4.00 -28.21 5.28
N ARG A 649 -2.70 -27.89 5.47
CA ARG A 649 -1.66 -28.87 5.80
C ARG A 649 -1.94 -29.52 7.14
N SER A 650 -2.36 -28.76 8.14
CA SER A 650 -2.72 -29.29 9.46
C SER A 650 -3.89 -30.28 9.41
N LEU A 651 -4.92 -29.99 8.63
CA LEU A 651 -6.04 -30.91 8.42
C LEU A 651 -5.58 -32.17 7.69
N HIS A 652 -4.74 -32.03 6.66
CA HIS A 652 -4.15 -33.17 5.95
C HIS A 652 -3.35 -34.11 6.86
N GLU A 653 -2.53 -33.57 7.75
CA GLU A 653 -1.78 -34.32 8.73
C GLU A 653 -2.66 -34.94 9.83
N PHE A 654 -3.76 -34.30 10.18
CA PHE A 654 -4.62 -34.73 11.28
C PHE A 654 -5.55 -35.91 10.91
N VAL A 655 -6.24 -35.83 9.76
CA VAL A 655 -7.31 -36.80 9.42
C VAL A 655 -6.86 -38.24 9.24
N PRO A 656 -5.61 -38.56 8.82
CA PRO A 656 -5.15 -39.93 8.73
C PRO A 656 -5.10 -40.68 10.07
N HIS A 657 -5.06 -39.95 11.18
CA HIS A 657 -4.95 -40.55 12.52
C HIS A 657 -6.29 -40.82 13.20
N LEU A 658 -7.38 -40.26 12.66
CA LEU A 658 -8.69 -40.34 13.29
C LEU A 658 -9.36 -41.70 13.13
N PHE A 659 -10.00 -42.17 14.20
CA PHE A 659 -10.87 -43.36 14.23
C PHE A 659 -10.20 -44.67 13.84
N LYS A 660 -8.89 -44.79 14.08
CA LYS A 660 -8.07 -45.97 13.86
C LYS A 660 -7.85 -46.76 15.14
#